data_1be779ad3d6f308f6a414dffa888e119
#
_entry.id   1be779ad3d6f308f6a414dffa888e119
#
_cell.length_a   1.000
_cell.length_b   1.000
_cell.length_c   1.000
_cell.angle_alpha   90.00
_cell.angle_beta   90.00
_cell.angle_gamma   90.00
#
_symmetry.space_group_name_H-M   'P 1'
#
loop_
_entity.id
_entity.type
_entity.pdbx_description
1 polymer ?
#
loop_
_entity_poly.entity_id
_entity_poly.type
_entity_poly.pdbx_seq_one_letter_code
_entity_poly.pdbx_strand_id
1 'polypeptide(L)'
;MDSTLDVADVPRTATPPATPTSVPVGIEDAEYFSMLDAIGQSTEDVIIIIDAQGQVVYGNPVAEKVFGVTIEEVVGTQARLYLHPDDLEKNLIFFAEVLEKAGTSARQDVRTMSPSGEVRFLEVVCTNLLDDPSIHGIIINGRDVTERNENFDRLKALEERFRLAFEENMAPMSFADADDRILAVNDAFCDMVGFSRDELIGCDSTPFTYPDDIGLTEETHQRVLSGEANHVRYVKRYLRKDGQIIDVEVSRSPARDAQGNILYFVFSERDITEERKLTAQLSHQALYDSITGLANRTLMENQLAKARAHVKRRGGINALFLLDLDDFKGVNDTQGHLVGDELLIGVARRFEAVTRPSDTLCRFGGDEFLYLAEGLSTLSDVHGVARRLLGALNEPFHFLDIAIEQRATVGVVVWGAEDSDDVDLLQNADVALYEAKRQHRGEFVVYEPSMHEEASHRFMLIQELRNSLARGELQLYYQPIVHLPDTTVVGFEGLIRWHHAERGWVPPSEFIPLAERSDIIIDIGIMAIESAVHAASEWTKRAKVGAAPFVCVNLSAKQFHSPNLVPLIEATLRHHGLPASQLVLEITEGAAISNFGETLNTLSRLERIGVGIALDDFGTGFSSLSYLAKINPRLIKVDQSFVQLASESARDATLLEAIVTLGTNLNVTMLAEGVETSDQFSRLVRLGCSLAQGYLFSPAVELTQASAFVDGNFASNLGARYVAL
;
A
#
# COMPACT_ATOMS: atom_id res chain seq x y z
N MET A 1 -13.13 21.02 41.13
CA MET A 1 -13.15 21.98 42.25
C MET A 1 -14.59 22.21 42.57
N ASP A 2 -14.95 21.56 43.62
CA ASP A 2 -16.26 21.61 44.29
C ASP A 2 -16.68 23.02 44.68
N SER A 3 -17.95 23.29 44.49
CA SER A 3 -18.68 24.14 45.44
C SER A 3 -20.18 23.80 45.38
N THR A 4 -20.53 22.79 46.14
CA THR A 4 -21.86 22.57 46.68
C THR A 4 -22.21 23.75 47.58
N LEU A 5 -23.32 24.40 47.30
CA LEU A 5 -23.96 25.31 48.26
C LEU A 5 -25.18 24.61 48.84
N ASP A 6 -25.01 24.29 50.10
CA ASP A 6 -25.99 23.82 51.06
C ASP A 6 -27.19 24.78 51.15
N VAL A 7 -28.39 24.25 50.97
CA VAL A 7 -29.63 24.94 51.37
C VAL A 7 -30.06 24.37 52.71
N ALA A 8 -29.73 25.11 53.74
CA ALA A 8 -30.14 24.82 55.10
C ALA A 8 -31.59 25.20 55.38
N ASP A 9 -32.27 24.25 55.99
CA ASP A 9 -33.36 24.32 56.99
C ASP A 9 -34.21 25.60 57.10
N VAL A 10 -35.46 25.42 56.67
CA VAL A 10 -36.58 26.23 57.23
C VAL A 10 -37.51 25.26 57.99
N PRO A 11 -37.80 25.49 59.27
CA PRO A 11 -38.51 24.56 60.15
C PRO A 11 -40.01 24.48 59.75
N ARG A 12 -40.47 23.27 59.45
CA ARG A 12 -41.90 22.94 59.45
C ARG A 12 -42.33 22.72 60.88
N THR A 13 -43.02 23.72 61.49
CA THR A 13 -44.11 23.51 62.49
C THR A 13 -44.75 24.84 62.77
N ALA A 14 -45.92 25.10 62.21
CA ALA A 14 -46.88 26.02 62.78
C ALA A 14 -48.20 25.23 62.94
N THR A 15 -48.50 24.96 64.19
CA THR A 15 -49.76 24.44 64.65
C THR A 15 -50.90 25.43 64.26
N PRO A 16 -52.06 24.99 63.84
CA PRO A 16 -53.14 25.91 63.50
C PRO A 16 -53.66 26.59 64.75
N PRO A 17 -53.95 27.92 64.70
CA PRO A 17 -54.60 28.61 65.81
C PRO A 17 -56.06 28.17 65.93
N ALA A 18 -56.50 28.09 67.16
CA ALA A 18 -57.82 27.72 67.61
C ALA A 18 -58.92 28.60 67.00
N THR A 19 -60.02 27.95 66.61
CA THR A 19 -61.26 28.49 66.10
C THR A 19 -61.71 29.76 66.85
N PRO A 20 -61.97 30.85 66.14
CA PRO A 20 -62.70 31.97 66.77
C PRO A 20 -64.19 31.70 66.66
N THR A 21 -64.79 31.84 67.77
CA THR A 21 -66.22 31.80 68.04
C THR A 21 -66.95 32.80 67.18
N SER A 22 -68.12 32.34 66.70
CA SER A 22 -69.21 33.00 65.98
C SER A 22 -69.46 34.49 66.27
N VAL A 23 -69.42 35.27 65.18
CA VAL A 23 -70.03 36.61 65.18
C VAL A 23 -71.53 36.47 64.88
N PRO A 24 -72.42 37.14 65.56
CA PRO A 24 -73.86 37.07 65.31
C PRO A 24 -74.20 37.88 64.03
N VAL A 25 -74.68 37.25 63.02
CA VAL A 25 -75.21 37.86 61.78
C VAL A 25 -76.66 38.17 62.02
N GLY A 26 -77.14 39.40 61.73
CA GLY A 26 -78.53 39.82 61.78
C GLY A 26 -79.32 39.21 60.61
N ILE A 27 -80.64 39.09 60.79
CA ILE A 27 -81.48 38.34 59.82
C ILE A 27 -81.57 38.99 58.43
N GLU A 28 -81.11 40.24 58.22
CA GLU A 28 -81.08 40.95 56.95
C GLU A 28 -79.87 40.51 56.07
N ASP A 29 -78.79 39.98 56.64
CA ASP A 29 -77.59 39.51 55.92
C ASP A 29 -77.79 38.12 55.23
N ALA A 30 -78.70 37.28 55.70
CA ALA A 30 -78.96 35.94 55.20
C ALA A 30 -79.59 35.91 53.80
N GLU A 31 -80.49 36.83 53.45
CA GLU A 31 -81.07 36.94 52.12
C GLU A 31 -80.09 37.44 51.11
N TYR A 32 -79.18 38.34 51.51
CA TYR A 32 -78.14 38.85 50.64
C TYR A 32 -77.10 37.83 50.33
N PHE A 33 -76.57 37.07 51.29
CA PHE A 33 -75.65 35.97 51.02
C PHE A 33 -76.23 34.86 50.18
N SER A 34 -77.55 34.58 50.33
CA SER A 34 -78.26 33.63 49.47
C SER A 34 -78.40 34.08 48.01
N MET A 35 -78.45 35.39 47.76
CA MET A 35 -78.47 35.95 46.42
C MET A 35 -77.10 35.93 45.79
N LEU A 36 -76.05 36.24 46.56
CA LEU A 36 -74.67 36.15 46.15
C LEU A 36 -74.30 34.70 45.84
N ASP A 37 -74.70 33.73 46.61
CA ASP A 37 -74.53 32.32 46.38
C ASP A 37 -75.20 31.86 45.06
N ALA A 38 -76.41 32.31 44.81
CA ALA A 38 -77.14 31.98 43.60
C ALA A 38 -76.42 32.54 42.34
N ILE A 39 -75.89 33.74 42.40
CA ILE A 39 -75.05 34.32 41.31
C ILE A 39 -73.70 33.60 41.21
N GLY A 40 -73.07 33.35 42.34
CA GLY A 40 -71.79 32.67 42.39
C GLY A 40 -71.80 31.23 41.89
N GLN A 41 -72.97 30.52 42.03
CA GLN A 41 -73.11 29.16 41.49
C GLN A 41 -73.36 29.11 39.97
N SER A 42 -73.77 30.25 39.38
CA SER A 42 -74.03 30.32 37.94
C SER A 42 -72.86 30.80 37.08
N THR A 43 -71.74 31.09 37.65
CA THR A 43 -70.51 31.57 36.96
C THR A 43 -69.41 30.55 37.06
N GLU A 44 -68.53 30.54 36.02
CA GLU A 44 -67.25 29.80 36.01
C GLU A 44 -66.09 30.62 36.55
N ASP A 45 -66.33 31.92 36.83
CA ASP A 45 -65.36 32.82 37.37
C ASP A 45 -65.30 32.73 38.89
N VAL A 46 -64.11 32.86 39.47
CA VAL A 46 -63.89 32.98 40.89
C VAL A 46 -64.44 34.35 41.38
N ILE A 47 -65.29 34.33 42.35
CA ILE A 47 -65.76 35.57 43.01
C ILE A 47 -65.45 35.48 44.47
N ILE A 48 -64.61 36.44 44.94
CA ILE A 48 -64.34 36.63 46.36
C ILE A 48 -64.61 38.09 46.73
N ILE A 49 -65.04 38.29 47.95
CA ILE A 49 -65.19 39.63 48.56
C ILE A 49 -64.22 39.69 49.74
N ILE A 50 -63.41 40.75 49.77
CA ILE A 50 -62.49 41.00 50.85
C ILE A 50 -62.81 42.32 51.51
N ASP A 51 -62.47 42.45 52.79
CA ASP A 51 -62.61 43.68 53.49
C ASP A 51 -61.46 44.65 53.23
N ALA A 52 -61.50 45.88 53.86
CA ALA A 52 -60.41 46.87 53.72
C ALA A 52 -59.08 46.40 54.26
N GLN A 53 -59.04 45.37 55.07
CA GLN A 53 -57.86 44.73 55.63
C GLN A 53 -57.35 43.59 54.82
N GLY A 54 -58.06 43.24 53.71
CA GLY A 54 -57.70 42.14 52.81
C GLY A 54 -58.12 40.75 53.30
N GLN A 55 -59.00 40.70 54.37
CA GLN A 55 -59.57 39.42 54.81
C GLN A 55 -60.72 39.00 53.88
N VAL A 56 -60.79 37.74 53.53
CA VAL A 56 -61.91 37.20 52.74
C VAL A 56 -63.18 37.14 53.58
N VAL A 57 -64.21 37.80 53.09
CA VAL A 57 -65.52 37.81 53.70
C VAL A 57 -66.49 36.86 53.04
N TYR A 58 -66.36 36.68 51.73
CA TYR A 58 -67.14 35.78 50.92
C TYR A 58 -66.31 35.17 49.80
N GLY A 59 -66.64 33.95 49.40
CA GLY A 59 -66.11 33.28 48.21
C GLY A 59 -67.21 32.35 47.62
N ASN A 60 -67.21 32.30 46.28
CA ASN A 60 -68.11 31.35 45.57
C ASN A 60 -67.50 29.96 45.50
N PRO A 61 -68.28 28.89 45.19
CA PRO A 61 -67.79 27.53 45.12
C PRO A 61 -66.65 27.30 44.09
N VAL A 62 -66.50 28.21 43.11
CA VAL A 62 -65.43 28.12 42.11
C VAL A 62 -64.10 28.45 42.78
N ALA A 63 -64.07 29.30 43.78
CA ALA A 63 -62.89 29.64 44.54
C ALA A 63 -62.26 28.42 45.25
N GLU A 64 -63.09 27.44 45.66
CA GLU A 64 -62.58 26.17 46.25
C GLU A 64 -61.71 25.40 45.25
N LYS A 65 -62.18 25.35 44.01
CA LYS A 65 -61.44 24.64 42.94
C LYS A 65 -60.11 25.34 42.60
N VAL A 66 -60.10 26.66 42.67
CA VAL A 66 -58.94 27.47 42.31
C VAL A 66 -57.91 27.54 43.45
N PHE A 67 -58.38 27.70 44.70
CA PHE A 67 -57.47 27.78 45.83
C PHE A 67 -57.14 26.39 46.44
N GLY A 68 -57.88 25.36 46.08
CA GLY A 68 -57.65 23.98 46.54
C GLY A 68 -57.96 23.78 48.04
N VAL A 69 -58.83 24.63 48.60
CA VAL A 69 -59.29 24.61 49.97
C VAL A 69 -60.78 24.94 50.03
N THR A 70 -61.48 24.54 51.06
CA THR A 70 -62.93 24.80 51.18
C THR A 70 -63.21 26.30 51.47
N ILE A 71 -64.35 26.83 51.08
CA ILE A 71 -64.71 28.24 51.33
C ILE A 71 -64.69 28.54 52.83
N GLU A 72 -65.09 27.58 53.66
CA GLU A 72 -65.03 27.72 55.14
C GLU A 72 -63.66 27.95 55.67
N GLU A 73 -62.64 27.38 54.99
CA GLU A 73 -61.21 27.58 55.34
C GLU A 73 -60.66 28.92 54.80
N VAL A 74 -61.21 29.41 53.67
CA VAL A 74 -60.83 30.65 53.00
C VAL A 74 -61.40 31.87 53.71
N VAL A 75 -62.68 31.85 54.13
CA VAL A 75 -63.34 32.96 54.80
C VAL A 75 -62.66 33.26 56.14
N GLY A 76 -62.40 34.53 56.40
CA GLY A 76 -61.69 35.01 57.58
C GLY A 76 -60.16 34.95 57.43
N THR A 77 -59.64 34.41 56.37
CA THR A 77 -58.17 34.44 56.10
C THR A 77 -57.78 35.62 55.23
N GLN A 78 -56.47 35.90 55.17
CA GLN A 78 -55.92 36.96 54.30
C GLN A 78 -55.85 36.46 52.87
N ALA A 79 -56.49 37.17 51.93
CA ALA A 79 -56.48 36.77 50.45
C ALA A 79 -55.08 36.63 49.92
N ARG A 80 -54.10 37.34 50.41
CA ARG A 80 -52.69 37.25 50.06
C ARG A 80 -52.05 35.87 50.28
N LEU A 81 -52.63 35.02 51.13
CA LEU A 81 -52.11 33.68 51.44
C LEU A 81 -52.27 32.73 50.24
N TYR A 82 -53.16 33.04 49.32
CA TYR A 82 -53.45 32.25 48.10
C TYR A 82 -52.75 32.82 46.89
N LEU A 83 -51.91 33.89 47.05
CA LEU A 83 -51.12 34.45 45.97
C LEU A 83 -49.78 33.71 45.85
N HIS A 84 -49.28 33.59 44.62
CA HIS A 84 -47.95 33.08 44.41
C HIS A 84 -46.88 33.96 45.14
N PRO A 85 -45.93 33.39 45.87
CA PRO A 85 -44.95 34.16 46.65
C PRO A 85 -44.20 35.26 45.86
N ASP A 86 -43.83 34.98 44.60
CA ASP A 86 -43.11 35.93 43.74
C ASP A 86 -43.96 37.12 43.29
N ASP A 87 -45.27 36.99 43.33
CA ASP A 87 -46.19 38.05 42.92
C ASP A 87 -46.75 38.88 44.11
N LEU A 88 -46.39 38.55 45.33
CA LEU A 88 -46.95 39.20 46.54
C LEU A 88 -46.72 40.70 46.55
N GLU A 89 -45.52 41.17 46.25
CA GLU A 89 -45.19 42.59 46.24
C GLU A 89 -46.00 43.36 45.20
N LYS A 90 -46.08 42.82 43.96
CA LYS A 90 -46.85 43.40 42.84
C LYS A 90 -48.33 43.50 43.20
N ASN A 91 -48.88 42.43 43.80
CA ASN A 91 -50.29 42.36 44.16
C ASN A 91 -50.66 43.26 45.34
N LEU A 92 -49.75 43.45 46.31
CA LEU A 92 -49.95 44.40 47.44
C LEU A 92 -49.97 45.84 46.91
N ILE A 93 -49.13 46.21 45.97
CA ILE A 93 -49.15 47.57 45.35
C ILE A 93 -50.51 47.74 44.61
N PHE A 94 -50.88 46.75 43.81
CA PHE A 94 -52.16 46.78 43.07
C PHE A 94 -53.38 46.91 44.03
N PHE A 95 -53.40 46.18 45.14
CA PHE A 95 -54.43 46.23 46.15
C PHE A 95 -54.48 47.59 46.79
N ALA A 96 -53.34 48.23 47.12
CA ALA A 96 -53.26 49.60 47.67
C ALA A 96 -53.86 50.60 46.66
N GLU A 97 -53.61 50.51 45.39
CA GLU A 97 -54.21 51.38 44.37
C GLU A 97 -55.73 51.19 44.23
N VAL A 98 -56.22 49.99 44.42
CA VAL A 98 -57.68 49.68 44.40
C VAL A 98 -58.36 50.31 45.61
N LEU A 99 -57.67 50.29 46.76
CA LEU A 99 -58.19 50.92 48.04
C LEU A 99 -58.33 52.41 47.91
N GLU A 100 -57.46 53.12 47.21
CA GLU A 100 -57.44 54.58 47.10
C GLU A 100 -58.68 55.21 46.47
N LYS A 101 -59.41 54.43 45.60
CA LYS A 101 -60.50 54.94 44.76
C LYS A 101 -61.78 54.10 44.89
N ALA A 102 -62.70 54.52 45.78
CA ALA A 102 -63.99 53.84 45.89
C ALA A 102 -64.80 53.93 44.57
N GLY A 103 -65.52 52.88 44.26
CA GLY A 103 -66.32 52.75 43.04
C GLY A 103 -65.60 52.49 41.75
N THR A 104 -64.28 52.29 41.80
CA THR A 104 -63.49 51.98 40.60
C THR A 104 -63.15 50.50 40.49
N SER A 105 -63.01 50.03 39.26
CA SER A 105 -62.53 48.67 38.94
C SER A 105 -61.15 48.73 38.34
N ALA A 106 -60.25 47.85 38.77
CA ALA A 106 -58.92 47.66 38.22
C ALA A 106 -58.72 46.19 37.85
N ARG A 107 -57.90 45.92 36.81
CA ARG A 107 -57.63 44.56 36.28
C ARG A 107 -56.15 44.23 36.40
N GLN A 108 -55.91 42.99 36.80
CA GLN A 108 -54.55 42.47 36.87
C GLN A 108 -54.53 40.95 36.63
N ASP A 109 -53.44 40.44 36.03
CA ASP A 109 -53.15 39.02 35.99
C ASP A 109 -52.44 38.62 37.29
N VAL A 110 -52.90 37.55 37.91
CA VAL A 110 -52.47 37.10 39.22
C VAL A 110 -52.20 35.59 39.16
N ARG A 111 -51.09 35.17 39.75
CA ARG A 111 -50.88 33.75 40.02
C ARG A 111 -51.34 33.44 41.43
N THR A 112 -52.21 32.43 41.55
CA THR A 112 -52.59 31.86 42.82
C THR A 112 -51.86 30.55 43.04
N MET A 113 -51.63 30.21 44.31
CA MET A 113 -50.98 28.95 44.68
C MET A 113 -51.81 28.30 45.81
N SER A 114 -52.23 27.08 45.54
CA SER A 114 -52.91 26.25 46.55
C SER A 114 -51.96 25.77 47.62
N PRO A 115 -52.42 25.35 48.81
CA PRO A 115 -51.57 24.74 49.84
C PRO A 115 -50.85 23.44 49.34
N SER A 116 -51.35 22.80 48.31
CA SER A 116 -50.71 21.64 47.67
C SER A 116 -49.58 22.03 46.72
N GLY A 117 -49.38 23.35 46.48
CA GLY A 117 -48.37 23.87 45.53
C GLY A 117 -48.87 23.99 44.09
N GLU A 118 -50.11 23.73 43.81
CA GLU A 118 -50.68 23.92 42.45
C GLU A 118 -50.83 25.42 42.16
N VAL A 119 -50.25 25.84 41.01
CA VAL A 119 -50.30 27.23 40.58
C VAL A 119 -51.34 27.40 39.50
N ARG A 120 -52.22 28.41 39.67
CA ARG A 120 -53.24 28.79 38.65
C ARG A 120 -53.07 30.25 38.26
N PHE A 121 -53.37 30.54 37.02
CA PHE A 121 -53.29 31.87 36.44
C PHE A 121 -54.72 32.45 36.40
N LEU A 122 -54.98 33.54 37.12
CA LEU A 122 -56.22 34.24 37.12
C LEU A 122 -56.12 35.63 36.51
N GLU A 123 -57.00 35.95 35.63
CA GLU A 123 -57.24 37.31 35.18
C GLU A 123 -58.29 37.94 36.14
N VAL A 124 -57.85 38.80 37.04
CA VAL A 124 -58.69 39.34 38.09
C VAL A 124 -59.11 40.76 37.80
N VAL A 125 -60.34 41.06 38.13
CA VAL A 125 -60.92 42.41 38.17
C VAL A 125 -61.34 42.68 39.59
N CYS A 126 -60.69 43.65 40.20
CA CYS A 126 -61.01 44.11 41.58
C CYS A 126 -61.88 45.36 41.52
N THR A 127 -63.03 45.34 42.10
CA THR A 127 -63.95 46.50 42.20
C THR A 127 -64.05 46.94 43.66
N ASN A 128 -63.69 48.16 43.95
CA ASN A 128 -63.73 48.72 45.29
C ASN A 128 -65.19 49.22 45.57
N LEU A 129 -65.92 48.53 46.47
CA LEU A 129 -67.24 48.84 46.92
C LEU A 129 -67.31 48.99 48.45
N LEU A 130 -66.20 49.52 49.04
CA LEU A 130 -66.09 49.72 50.48
C LEU A 130 -67.12 50.74 51.00
N ASP A 131 -67.47 51.74 50.20
CA ASP A 131 -68.51 52.74 50.52
C ASP A 131 -69.93 52.34 50.20
N ASP A 132 -70.14 51.19 49.53
CA ASP A 132 -71.43 50.66 49.21
C ASP A 132 -72.04 50.07 50.48
N PRO A 133 -73.24 50.54 50.93
CA PRO A 133 -73.91 50.12 52.18
C PRO A 133 -74.36 48.63 52.17
N SER A 134 -74.34 47.96 51.03
CA SER A 134 -74.73 46.54 50.91
C SER A 134 -73.56 45.58 50.86
N ILE A 135 -72.40 46.04 50.43
CA ILE A 135 -71.23 45.12 50.15
C ILE A 135 -70.11 45.39 51.22
N HIS A 136 -69.78 46.62 51.52
CA HIS A 136 -68.74 47.02 52.46
C HIS A 136 -67.40 46.29 52.21
N GLY A 137 -67.07 46.03 50.94
CA GLY A 137 -65.92 45.21 50.54
C GLY A 137 -65.40 45.48 49.16
N ILE A 138 -64.31 44.81 48.81
CA ILE A 138 -63.75 44.76 47.44
C ILE A 138 -64.17 43.45 46.84
N ILE A 139 -64.87 43.52 45.71
CA ILE A 139 -65.20 42.34 44.90
C ILE A 139 -64.03 42.03 43.99
N ILE A 140 -63.52 40.82 44.05
CA ILE A 140 -62.53 40.27 43.16
C ILE A 140 -63.21 39.20 42.29
N ASN A 141 -63.32 39.49 41.02
CA ASN A 141 -63.75 38.53 40.03
C ASN A 141 -62.54 38.02 39.22
N GLY A 142 -62.28 36.72 39.30
CA GLY A 142 -61.10 36.06 38.70
C GLY A 142 -61.51 35.00 37.70
N ARG A 143 -61.07 35.14 36.46
CA ARG A 143 -61.22 34.13 35.43
C ARG A 143 -59.97 33.24 35.38
N ASP A 144 -60.14 31.91 35.47
CA ASP A 144 -59.07 30.96 35.31
C ASP A 144 -58.64 30.90 33.83
N VAL A 145 -57.40 31.27 33.53
CA VAL A 145 -56.78 31.27 32.20
C VAL A 145 -55.62 30.30 32.12
N THR A 146 -55.49 29.40 33.08
CA THR A 146 -54.36 28.47 33.21
C THR A 146 -54.20 27.63 31.96
N GLU A 147 -55.25 26.95 31.49
CA GLU A 147 -55.22 26.08 30.28
C GLU A 147 -54.81 26.85 29.01
N ARG A 148 -55.32 28.08 28.87
CA ARG A 148 -54.98 28.95 27.74
C ARG A 148 -53.49 29.30 27.72
N ASN A 149 -52.94 29.66 28.88
CA ASN A 149 -51.51 30.01 29.00
C ASN A 149 -50.63 28.80 28.83
N GLU A 150 -50.95 27.66 29.41
CA GLU A 150 -50.23 26.42 29.24
C GLU A 150 -50.22 25.96 27.76
N ASN A 151 -51.34 26.05 27.06
CA ASN A 151 -51.42 25.70 25.63
C ASN A 151 -50.58 26.66 24.77
N PHE A 152 -50.57 27.95 25.09
CA PHE A 152 -49.76 28.94 24.39
C PHE A 152 -48.25 28.68 24.62
N ASP A 153 -47.84 28.45 25.87
CA ASP A 153 -46.44 28.13 26.19
C ASP A 153 -46.00 26.80 25.55
N ARG A 154 -46.89 25.82 25.57
CA ARG A 154 -46.66 24.53 24.90
C ARG A 154 -46.48 24.68 23.39
N LEU A 155 -47.32 25.47 22.73
CA LEU A 155 -47.21 25.74 21.29
C LEU A 155 -45.92 26.48 21.01
N LYS A 156 -45.58 27.48 21.76
CA LYS A 156 -44.33 28.26 21.64
C LYS A 156 -43.08 27.37 21.86
N ALA A 157 -43.11 26.50 22.83
CA ALA A 157 -42.04 25.56 23.08
C ALA A 157 -41.88 24.53 21.96
N LEU A 158 -42.99 24.08 21.37
CA LEU A 158 -42.96 23.19 20.19
C LEU A 158 -42.43 23.90 18.96
N GLU A 159 -42.84 25.13 18.71
CA GLU A 159 -42.34 25.94 17.61
C GLU A 159 -40.82 26.21 17.72
N GLU A 160 -40.36 26.54 18.93
CA GLU A 160 -38.96 26.77 19.17
C GLU A 160 -38.13 25.48 19.04
N ARG A 161 -38.63 24.35 19.55
CA ARG A 161 -37.98 23.05 19.34
C ARG A 161 -37.88 22.68 17.88
N PHE A 162 -38.95 22.90 17.13
CA PHE A 162 -38.94 22.66 15.67
C PHE A 162 -37.95 23.58 14.98
N ARG A 163 -37.93 24.87 15.28
CA ARG A 163 -37.03 25.84 14.72
C ARG A 163 -35.57 25.44 14.98
N LEU A 164 -35.22 25.13 16.24
CA LEU A 164 -33.88 24.67 16.59
C LEU A 164 -33.50 23.37 15.89
N ALA A 165 -34.40 22.40 15.84
CA ALA A 165 -34.14 21.11 15.19
C ALA A 165 -33.95 21.23 13.67
N PHE A 166 -34.56 22.21 13.03
CA PHE A 166 -34.47 22.45 11.61
C PHE A 166 -33.28 23.37 11.25
N GLU A 167 -33.20 24.55 11.87
CA GLU A 167 -32.21 25.58 11.54
C GLU A 167 -30.81 25.20 11.98
N GLU A 168 -30.67 24.68 13.21
CA GLU A 168 -29.36 24.32 13.76
C GLU A 168 -28.92 22.91 13.37
N ASN A 169 -29.70 22.21 12.53
CA ASN A 169 -29.29 20.92 12.03
C ASN A 169 -28.14 21.09 11.03
N MET A 170 -27.03 20.39 11.28
CA MET A 170 -25.88 20.36 10.37
C MET A 170 -26.16 19.64 9.04
N ALA A 171 -27.22 18.81 9.00
CA ALA A 171 -27.63 18.20 7.74
C ALA A 171 -28.43 19.18 6.91
N PRO A 172 -28.11 19.38 5.62
CA PRO A 172 -28.91 20.17 4.69
C PRO A 172 -30.32 19.62 4.61
N MET A 173 -31.29 20.49 4.82
CA MET A 173 -32.73 20.14 4.79
C MET A 173 -33.53 21.20 4.09
N SER A 174 -34.55 20.76 3.32
CA SER A 174 -35.51 21.65 2.68
C SER A 174 -36.93 21.08 2.77
N PHE A 175 -37.90 21.96 2.72
CA PHE A 175 -39.33 21.62 2.56
C PHE A 175 -39.82 22.21 1.25
N ALA A 176 -40.64 21.48 0.52
CA ALA A 176 -41.31 21.99 -0.66
C ALA A 176 -42.80 21.62 -0.66
N ASP A 177 -43.62 22.42 -1.34
CA ASP A 177 -45.04 22.13 -1.56
C ASP A 177 -45.25 20.96 -2.54
N ALA A 178 -46.53 20.70 -2.84
CA ALA A 178 -46.89 19.63 -3.76
C ALA A 178 -46.43 19.87 -5.21
N ASP A 179 -46.14 21.10 -5.58
CA ASP A 179 -45.63 21.53 -6.89
C ASP A 179 -44.10 21.66 -6.90
N ASP A 180 -43.42 21.12 -5.90
CA ASP A 180 -41.95 21.12 -5.72
C ASP A 180 -41.34 22.52 -5.50
N ARG A 181 -42.16 23.51 -5.04
CA ARG A 181 -41.64 24.83 -4.70
C ARG A 181 -41.18 24.87 -3.26
N ILE A 182 -39.98 25.36 -3.05
CA ILE A 182 -39.35 25.42 -1.75
C ILE A 182 -40.13 26.32 -0.79
N LEU A 183 -40.55 25.76 0.32
CA LEU A 183 -41.26 26.46 1.41
C LEU A 183 -40.31 26.93 2.51
N ALA A 184 -39.31 26.11 2.82
CA ALA A 184 -38.28 26.41 3.82
C ALA A 184 -36.98 25.67 3.52
N VAL A 185 -35.87 26.29 3.89
CA VAL A 185 -34.51 25.71 3.85
C VAL A 185 -33.80 26.06 5.13
N ASN A 186 -32.95 25.16 5.64
CA ASN A 186 -32.08 25.48 6.77
C ASN A 186 -30.77 26.10 6.28
N ASP A 187 -29.96 26.63 7.22
CA ASP A 187 -28.70 27.28 6.90
C ASP A 187 -27.71 26.30 6.26
N ALA A 188 -27.66 25.06 6.70
CA ALA A 188 -26.80 24.03 6.10
C ALA A 188 -27.12 23.76 4.61
N PHE A 189 -28.36 23.85 4.22
CA PHE A 189 -28.74 23.73 2.80
C PHE A 189 -28.27 24.95 2.00
N CYS A 190 -28.47 26.17 2.54
CA CYS A 190 -27.99 27.40 1.89
C CYS A 190 -26.46 27.35 1.69
N ASP A 191 -25.74 26.93 2.70
CA ASP A 191 -24.27 26.78 2.62
C ASP A 191 -23.84 25.74 1.59
N MET A 192 -24.58 24.63 1.50
CA MET A 192 -24.30 23.56 0.54
C MET A 192 -24.48 24.03 -0.91
N VAL A 193 -25.53 24.76 -1.23
CA VAL A 193 -25.82 25.20 -2.61
C VAL A 193 -25.24 26.58 -2.94
N GLY A 194 -24.90 27.37 -1.92
CA GLY A 194 -24.32 28.72 -2.07
C GLY A 194 -25.33 29.82 -2.43
N PHE A 195 -26.65 29.53 -2.35
CA PHE A 195 -27.71 30.51 -2.54
C PHE A 195 -28.26 30.99 -1.19
N SER A 196 -28.67 32.23 -1.11
CA SER A 196 -29.35 32.73 0.08
C SER A 196 -30.77 32.17 0.21
N ARG A 197 -31.30 32.13 1.42
CA ARG A 197 -32.65 31.66 1.72
C ARG A 197 -33.72 32.39 0.87
N ASP A 198 -33.61 33.70 0.74
CA ASP A 198 -34.55 34.51 -0.02
C ASP A 198 -34.54 34.20 -1.53
N GLU A 199 -33.39 33.73 -2.04
CA GLU A 199 -33.29 33.32 -3.46
C GLU A 199 -33.89 31.91 -3.69
N LEU A 200 -33.96 31.09 -2.66
CA LEU A 200 -34.44 29.72 -2.73
C LEU A 200 -35.94 29.58 -2.49
N ILE A 201 -36.52 30.37 -1.57
CA ILE A 201 -37.93 30.30 -1.21
C ILE A 201 -38.82 30.62 -2.43
N GLY A 202 -39.75 29.73 -2.71
CA GLY A 202 -40.73 29.84 -3.82
C GLY A 202 -40.18 29.38 -5.19
N CYS A 203 -38.89 29.07 -5.29
CA CYS A 203 -38.31 28.45 -6.48
C CYS A 203 -38.50 26.93 -6.43
N ASP A 204 -38.41 26.28 -7.58
CA ASP A 204 -38.18 24.85 -7.69
C ASP A 204 -36.70 24.51 -7.57
N SER A 205 -36.30 23.24 -7.72
CA SER A 205 -34.92 22.83 -7.63
C SER A 205 -34.05 23.09 -8.89
N THR A 206 -34.67 23.64 -9.97
CA THR A 206 -33.99 23.85 -11.28
C THR A 206 -32.75 24.74 -11.19
N PRO A 207 -32.75 25.87 -10.44
CA PRO A 207 -31.59 26.78 -10.40
C PRO A 207 -30.29 26.14 -9.90
N PHE A 208 -30.37 25.14 -9.03
CA PHE A 208 -29.22 24.46 -8.45
C PHE A 208 -29.12 22.98 -8.85
N THR A 209 -29.99 22.47 -9.72
CA THR A 209 -29.87 21.12 -10.29
C THR A 209 -29.06 21.16 -11.58
N TYR A 210 -28.08 20.24 -11.73
CA TYR A 210 -27.35 20.12 -12.99
C TYR A 210 -28.31 19.79 -14.14
N PRO A 211 -28.20 20.44 -15.33
CA PRO A 211 -29.21 20.37 -16.39
C PRO A 211 -29.62 18.96 -16.82
N ASP A 212 -28.65 18.03 -16.94
CA ASP A 212 -28.95 16.65 -17.36
C ASP A 212 -29.73 15.86 -16.31
N ASP A 213 -29.72 16.30 -15.04
CA ASP A 213 -30.33 15.59 -13.91
C ASP A 213 -31.72 16.12 -13.56
N ILE A 214 -32.23 17.16 -14.27
CA ILE A 214 -33.58 17.72 -14.08
C ILE A 214 -34.67 16.65 -14.33
N GLY A 215 -34.48 15.86 -15.39
CA GLY A 215 -35.42 14.76 -15.71
C GLY A 215 -35.53 13.71 -14.60
N LEU A 216 -34.42 13.40 -13.92
CA LEU A 216 -34.42 12.48 -12.77
C LEU A 216 -35.22 13.06 -11.58
N THR A 217 -35.15 14.37 -11.36
CA THR A 217 -35.89 15.06 -10.31
C THR A 217 -37.39 14.97 -10.57
N GLU A 218 -37.84 15.21 -11.82
CA GLU A 218 -39.24 15.09 -12.21
C GLU A 218 -39.74 13.65 -12.11
N GLU A 219 -39.03 12.66 -12.59
CA GLU A 219 -39.38 11.24 -12.48
C GLU A 219 -39.58 10.83 -11.01
N THR A 220 -38.62 11.20 -10.12
CA THR A 220 -38.74 10.87 -8.70
C THR A 220 -39.88 11.60 -8.01
N HIS A 221 -40.21 12.83 -8.44
CA HIS A 221 -41.37 13.58 -7.99
C HIS A 221 -42.68 12.83 -8.32
N GLN A 222 -42.86 12.44 -9.57
CA GLN A 222 -44.06 11.74 -10.04
C GLN A 222 -44.26 10.38 -9.33
N ARG A 223 -43.17 9.65 -9.06
CA ARG A 223 -43.27 8.37 -8.33
C ARG A 223 -43.80 8.51 -6.90
N VAL A 224 -43.47 9.62 -6.23
CA VAL A 224 -44.01 9.87 -4.87
C VAL A 224 -45.44 10.44 -4.93
N LEU A 225 -45.76 11.31 -5.92
CA LEU A 225 -47.09 11.83 -6.13
C LEU A 225 -48.11 10.73 -6.45
N SER A 226 -47.73 9.80 -7.31
CA SER A 226 -48.60 8.68 -7.71
C SER A 226 -48.85 7.65 -6.58
N GLY A 227 -48.07 7.74 -5.51
CA GLY A 227 -48.09 6.76 -4.41
C GLY A 227 -47.35 5.46 -4.72
N GLU A 228 -46.57 5.40 -5.81
CA GLU A 228 -45.72 4.26 -6.15
C GLU A 228 -44.61 4.07 -5.09
N ALA A 229 -44.15 5.15 -4.50
CA ALA A 229 -43.15 5.13 -3.43
C ALA A 229 -43.53 6.10 -2.29
N ASN A 230 -43.35 5.67 -1.02
CA ASN A 230 -43.57 6.55 0.14
C ASN A 230 -42.35 7.42 0.46
N HIS A 231 -41.15 7.02 0.00
CA HIS A 231 -39.93 7.82 0.03
C HIS A 231 -39.04 7.37 -1.11
N VAL A 232 -38.23 8.27 -1.60
CA VAL A 232 -37.21 7.97 -2.62
C VAL A 232 -35.86 8.51 -2.15
N ARG A 233 -34.79 7.74 -2.46
CA ARG A 233 -33.44 8.18 -2.30
C ARG A 233 -32.74 8.01 -3.64
N TYR A 234 -32.08 9.05 -4.09
CA TYR A 234 -31.38 9.08 -5.37
C TYR A 234 -30.20 10.03 -5.31
N VAL A 235 -29.27 9.86 -6.23
CA VAL A 235 -28.08 10.72 -6.34
C VAL A 235 -28.22 11.55 -7.61
N LYS A 236 -28.03 12.85 -7.49
CA LYS A 236 -27.98 13.79 -8.61
C LYS A 236 -26.87 14.83 -8.40
N ARG A 237 -26.54 15.55 -9.45
CA ARG A 237 -25.58 16.64 -9.38
C ARG A 237 -26.28 17.95 -9.10
N TYR A 238 -25.71 18.70 -8.15
CA TYR A 238 -26.10 20.09 -7.91
C TYR A 238 -25.08 21.02 -8.53
N LEU A 239 -25.56 22.15 -9.05
CA LEU A 239 -24.74 23.27 -9.53
C LEU A 239 -24.81 24.37 -8.48
N ARG A 240 -23.73 24.59 -7.77
CA ARG A 240 -23.63 25.68 -6.78
C ARG A 240 -23.64 27.03 -7.46
N LYS A 241 -23.97 28.08 -6.72
CA LYS A 241 -23.99 29.47 -7.21
C LYS A 241 -22.64 29.95 -7.77
N ASP A 242 -21.52 29.42 -7.26
CA ASP A 242 -20.16 29.69 -7.74
C ASP A 242 -19.78 28.90 -9.00
N GLY A 243 -20.68 28.05 -9.50
CA GLY A 243 -20.46 27.19 -10.67
C GLY A 243 -19.81 25.84 -10.37
N GLN A 244 -19.52 25.53 -9.10
CA GLN A 244 -19.02 24.21 -8.71
C GLN A 244 -20.12 23.16 -8.83
N ILE A 245 -19.75 21.99 -9.36
CA ILE A 245 -20.65 20.82 -9.42
C ILE A 245 -20.34 19.92 -8.22
N ILE A 246 -21.38 19.55 -7.49
CA ILE A 246 -21.33 18.62 -6.36
C ILE A 246 -22.27 17.45 -6.59
N ASP A 247 -21.87 16.24 -6.16
CA ASP A 247 -22.72 15.06 -6.13
C ASP A 247 -23.51 15.04 -4.82
N VAL A 248 -24.82 15.02 -4.91
CA VAL A 248 -25.72 15.07 -3.74
C VAL A 248 -26.61 13.85 -3.70
N GLU A 249 -26.62 13.17 -2.56
CA GLU A 249 -27.63 12.17 -2.24
C GLU A 249 -28.84 12.87 -1.66
N VAL A 250 -29.97 12.76 -2.33
CA VAL A 250 -31.26 13.39 -1.97
C VAL A 250 -32.20 12.33 -1.44
N SER A 251 -32.72 12.54 -0.25
CA SER A 251 -33.82 11.75 0.33
C SER A 251 -35.07 12.62 0.35
N ARG A 252 -36.14 12.14 -0.27
CA ARG A 252 -37.42 12.84 -0.37
C ARG A 252 -38.52 12.02 0.28
N SER A 253 -39.32 12.63 1.16
CA SER A 253 -40.42 12.00 1.85
C SER A 253 -41.64 12.94 1.89
N PRO A 254 -42.88 12.47 1.59
CA PRO A 254 -44.07 13.28 1.70
C PRO A 254 -44.60 13.32 3.14
N ALA A 255 -44.98 14.49 3.61
CA ALA A 255 -45.83 14.66 4.78
C ALA A 255 -47.31 14.68 4.32
N ARG A 256 -48.15 13.86 4.92
CA ARG A 256 -49.55 13.69 4.49
C ARG A 256 -50.52 14.05 5.61
N ASP A 257 -51.67 14.56 5.23
CA ASP A 257 -52.81 14.79 6.14
C ASP A 257 -53.50 13.47 6.55
N ALA A 258 -54.48 13.55 7.42
CA ALA A 258 -55.28 12.39 7.87
C ALA A 258 -56.10 11.74 6.74
N GLN A 259 -56.29 12.42 5.63
CA GLN A 259 -56.99 11.96 4.43
C GLN A 259 -56.03 11.37 3.38
N GLY A 260 -54.69 11.44 3.62
CA GLY A 260 -53.68 10.93 2.73
C GLY A 260 -53.14 11.91 1.67
N ASN A 261 -53.66 13.16 1.65
CA ASN A 261 -53.17 14.19 0.72
C ASN A 261 -51.77 14.68 1.15
N ILE A 262 -50.94 14.99 0.19
CA ILE A 262 -49.58 15.53 0.46
C ILE A 262 -49.76 16.98 0.91
N LEU A 263 -49.24 17.30 2.10
CA LEU A 263 -49.16 18.66 2.63
C LEU A 263 -47.88 19.36 2.14
N TYR A 264 -46.79 18.68 2.21
CA TYR A 264 -45.47 19.12 1.75
C TYR A 264 -44.51 17.94 1.64
N PHE A 265 -43.36 18.15 0.97
CA PHE A 265 -42.24 17.24 0.94
C PHE A 265 -41.19 17.68 1.92
N VAL A 266 -40.53 16.70 2.56
CA VAL A 266 -39.34 16.88 3.36
C VAL A 266 -38.17 16.31 2.59
N PHE A 267 -37.13 17.11 2.41
CA PHE A 267 -35.87 16.70 1.81
C PHE A 267 -34.77 16.70 2.86
N SER A 268 -33.90 15.73 2.74
CA SER A 268 -32.61 15.69 3.43
C SER A 268 -31.56 15.39 2.38
N GLU A 269 -30.59 16.27 2.27
CA GLU A 269 -29.55 16.22 1.28
C GLU A 269 -28.19 15.97 1.93
N ARG A 270 -27.33 15.24 1.23
CA ARG A 270 -25.96 14.99 1.67
C ARG A 270 -24.99 15.19 0.51
N ASP A 271 -24.04 16.07 0.65
CA ASP A 271 -22.92 16.17 -0.28
C ASP A 271 -22.01 14.94 -0.14
N ILE A 272 -21.92 14.16 -1.21
CA ILE A 272 -21.10 12.94 -1.29
C ILE A 272 -19.94 13.10 -2.27
N THR A 273 -19.62 14.33 -2.68
CA THR A 273 -18.58 14.61 -3.69
C THR A 273 -17.22 14.11 -3.26
N GLU A 274 -16.79 14.45 -2.06
CA GLU A 274 -15.49 14.00 -1.54
C GLU A 274 -15.46 12.50 -1.26
N GLU A 275 -16.54 11.92 -0.77
CA GLU A 275 -16.68 10.47 -0.56
C GLU A 275 -16.53 9.70 -1.88
N ARG A 276 -17.19 10.18 -2.94
CA ARG A 276 -17.06 9.59 -4.29
C ARG A 276 -15.67 9.74 -4.88
N LYS A 277 -15.05 10.91 -4.74
CA LYS A 277 -13.67 11.14 -5.18
C LYS A 277 -12.68 10.22 -4.46
N LEU A 278 -12.78 10.16 -3.13
CA LEU A 278 -11.94 9.28 -2.33
C LEU A 278 -12.14 7.81 -2.68
N THR A 279 -13.40 7.39 -2.86
CA THR A 279 -13.72 6.01 -3.27
C THR A 279 -13.15 5.69 -4.65
N ALA A 280 -13.26 6.61 -5.60
CA ALA A 280 -12.67 6.46 -6.93
C ALA A 280 -11.14 6.42 -6.86
N GLN A 281 -10.51 7.27 -6.05
CA GLN A 281 -9.05 7.26 -5.81
C GLN A 281 -8.58 5.97 -5.16
N LEU A 282 -9.27 5.50 -4.11
CA LEU A 282 -8.95 4.24 -3.45
C LEU A 282 -9.10 3.05 -4.42
N SER A 283 -10.16 3.04 -5.23
CA SER A 283 -10.37 2.01 -6.26
C SER A 283 -9.26 2.04 -7.31
N HIS A 284 -8.83 3.23 -7.71
CA HIS A 284 -7.72 3.40 -8.64
C HIS A 284 -6.40 2.91 -8.02
N GLN A 285 -6.08 3.32 -6.79
CA GLN A 285 -4.87 2.86 -6.07
C GLN A 285 -4.88 1.35 -5.79
N ALA A 286 -6.06 0.76 -5.57
CA ALA A 286 -6.17 -0.69 -5.36
C ALA A 286 -5.90 -1.52 -6.62
N LEU A 287 -6.01 -0.93 -7.82
CA LEU A 287 -5.94 -1.64 -9.10
C LEU A 287 -4.80 -1.17 -10.02
N TYR A 288 -4.19 -0.01 -9.76
CA TYR A 288 -3.16 0.57 -10.61
C TYR A 288 -1.89 0.90 -9.82
N ASP A 289 -0.74 0.82 -10.50
CA ASP A 289 0.58 1.19 -9.96
C ASP A 289 0.74 2.71 -9.88
N SER A 290 1.18 3.22 -8.75
CA SER A 290 1.26 4.66 -8.49
C SER A 290 2.37 5.39 -9.26
N ILE A 291 3.40 4.70 -9.74
CA ILE A 291 4.52 5.29 -10.49
C ILE A 291 4.20 5.32 -11.97
N THR A 292 3.80 4.19 -12.53
CA THR A 292 3.63 4.04 -13.98
C THR A 292 2.21 4.29 -14.47
N GLY A 293 1.20 4.19 -13.59
CA GLY A 293 -0.22 4.25 -13.96
C GLY A 293 -0.76 2.99 -14.62
N LEU A 294 0.07 1.97 -14.85
CA LEU A 294 -0.34 0.68 -15.39
C LEU A 294 -1.19 -0.11 -14.38
N ALA A 295 -1.85 -1.17 -14.85
CA ALA A 295 -2.44 -2.15 -13.95
C ALA A 295 -1.42 -2.61 -12.90
N ASN A 296 -1.88 -2.85 -11.67
CA ASN A 296 -1.05 -3.46 -10.65
C ASN A 296 -1.25 -4.99 -10.60
N ARG A 297 -0.53 -5.64 -9.69
CA ARG A 297 -0.61 -7.10 -9.48
C ARG A 297 -2.06 -7.58 -9.28
N THR A 298 -2.84 -6.88 -8.46
CA THR A 298 -4.23 -7.27 -8.15
C THR A 298 -5.12 -7.27 -9.38
N LEU A 299 -5.00 -6.24 -10.22
CA LEU A 299 -5.77 -6.18 -11.47
C LEU A 299 -5.33 -7.27 -12.45
N MET A 300 -4.01 -7.54 -12.56
CA MET A 300 -3.49 -8.61 -13.40
C MET A 300 -4.01 -9.99 -12.98
N GLU A 301 -3.99 -10.32 -11.69
CA GLU A 301 -4.53 -11.59 -11.17
C GLU A 301 -6.01 -11.77 -11.54
N ASN A 302 -6.81 -10.70 -11.43
CA ASN A 302 -8.20 -10.68 -11.86
C ASN A 302 -8.38 -10.93 -13.38
N GLN A 303 -7.52 -10.33 -14.19
CA GLN A 303 -7.55 -10.51 -15.65
C GLN A 303 -7.09 -11.91 -16.05
N LEU A 304 -6.08 -12.46 -15.40
CA LEU A 304 -5.65 -13.86 -15.62
C LEU A 304 -6.79 -14.86 -15.35
N ALA A 305 -7.52 -14.67 -14.25
CA ALA A 305 -8.68 -15.53 -13.95
C ALA A 305 -9.77 -15.44 -15.03
N LYS A 306 -10.04 -14.24 -15.56
CA LYS A 306 -10.98 -14.05 -16.68
C LYS A 306 -10.47 -14.66 -17.98
N ALA A 307 -9.19 -14.46 -18.31
CA ALA A 307 -8.56 -14.98 -19.51
C ALA A 307 -8.58 -16.53 -19.55
N ARG A 308 -8.34 -17.19 -18.40
CA ARG A 308 -8.51 -18.65 -18.25
C ARG A 308 -9.94 -19.08 -18.56
N ALA A 309 -10.94 -18.41 -17.99
CA ALA A 309 -12.34 -18.73 -18.25
C ALA A 309 -12.75 -18.46 -19.72
N HIS A 310 -12.15 -17.45 -20.36
CA HIS A 310 -12.44 -17.11 -21.76
C HIS A 310 -11.86 -18.14 -22.74
N VAL A 311 -10.60 -18.55 -22.58
CA VAL A 311 -9.96 -19.51 -23.48
C VAL A 311 -10.65 -20.87 -23.45
N LYS A 312 -11.14 -21.31 -22.28
CA LYS A 312 -11.94 -22.54 -22.15
C LYS A 312 -13.25 -22.52 -22.95
N ARG A 313 -13.86 -21.35 -23.11
CA ARG A 313 -15.13 -21.19 -23.83
C ARG A 313 -14.96 -20.94 -25.31
N ARG A 314 -13.94 -20.22 -25.71
CA ARG A 314 -13.75 -19.74 -27.10
C ARG A 314 -12.65 -20.49 -27.86
N GLY A 315 -11.81 -21.25 -27.15
CA GLY A 315 -10.61 -21.85 -27.73
C GLY A 315 -9.52 -20.80 -27.99
N GLY A 316 -8.48 -21.21 -28.76
CA GLY A 316 -7.29 -20.42 -28.99
C GLY A 316 -6.27 -20.62 -27.90
N ILE A 317 -5.24 -19.78 -27.88
CA ILE A 317 -4.20 -19.76 -26.85
C ILE A 317 -4.04 -18.35 -26.28
N ASN A 318 -3.68 -18.29 -25.02
CA ASN A 318 -3.27 -17.06 -24.34
C ASN A 318 -1.80 -17.19 -23.93
N ALA A 319 -1.14 -16.07 -23.72
CA ALA A 319 0.23 -16.06 -23.25
C ALA A 319 0.45 -14.99 -22.18
N LEU A 320 1.20 -15.35 -21.15
CA LEU A 320 1.67 -14.45 -20.09
C LEU A 320 3.17 -14.24 -20.28
N PHE A 321 3.58 -13.00 -20.33
CA PHE A 321 4.96 -12.56 -20.42
C PHE A 321 5.36 -11.91 -19.12
N LEU A 322 6.36 -12.43 -18.45
CA LEU A 322 7.02 -11.79 -17.31
C LEU A 322 8.31 -11.16 -17.82
N LEU A 323 8.38 -9.84 -17.75
CA LEU A 323 9.51 -9.04 -18.23
C LEU A 323 10.24 -8.46 -17.02
N ASP A 324 11.55 -8.50 -17.04
CA ASP A 324 12.44 -7.93 -16.03
C ASP A 324 13.47 -7.04 -16.72
N LEU A 325 13.66 -5.84 -16.20
CA LEU A 325 14.61 -4.87 -16.75
C LEU A 325 16.04 -5.23 -16.34
N ASP A 326 16.87 -5.55 -17.30
CA ASP A 326 18.25 -5.96 -17.06
C ASP A 326 19.07 -4.82 -16.40
N ASP A 327 19.70 -5.11 -15.27
CA ASP A 327 20.58 -4.20 -14.49
C ASP A 327 19.90 -2.88 -14.04
N PHE A 328 18.59 -2.85 -13.87
CA PHE A 328 17.88 -1.66 -13.39
C PHE A 328 18.39 -1.15 -12.03
N LYS A 329 18.82 -2.07 -11.15
CA LYS A 329 19.46 -1.69 -9.89
C LYS A 329 20.72 -0.86 -10.12
N GLY A 330 21.55 -1.21 -11.12
CA GLY A 330 22.74 -0.45 -11.50
C GLY A 330 22.40 0.99 -11.92
N VAL A 331 21.28 1.18 -12.60
CA VAL A 331 20.76 2.52 -12.94
C VAL A 331 20.40 3.30 -11.67
N ASN A 332 19.65 2.68 -10.73
CA ASN A 332 19.32 3.32 -9.47
C ASN A 332 20.55 3.69 -8.63
N ASP A 333 21.50 2.78 -8.52
CA ASP A 333 22.72 2.97 -7.73
C ASP A 333 23.61 4.08 -8.31
N THR A 334 23.60 4.26 -9.64
CA THR A 334 24.48 5.21 -10.35
C THR A 334 23.81 6.57 -10.56
N GLN A 335 22.51 6.61 -10.93
CA GLN A 335 21.79 7.82 -11.35
C GLN A 335 20.74 8.27 -10.31
N GLY A 336 20.48 7.46 -9.29
CA GLY A 336 19.49 7.73 -8.25
C GLY A 336 18.07 7.29 -8.60
N HIS A 337 17.26 7.10 -7.56
CA HIS A 337 15.87 6.58 -7.68
C HIS A 337 14.93 7.43 -8.53
N LEU A 338 15.11 8.75 -8.56
CA LEU A 338 14.27 9.63 -9.40
C LEU A 338 14.44 9.33 -10.89
N VAL A 339 15.67 9.08 -11.34
CA VAL A 339 15.93 8.68 -12.73
C VAL A 339 15.41 7.28 -13.00
N GLY A 340 15.52 6.37 -12.03
CA GLY A 340 14.91 5.04 -12.11
C GLY A 340 13.39 5.08 -12.27
N ASP A 341 12.70 5.93 -11.52
CA ASP A 341 11.24 6.10 -11.63
C ASP A 341 10.85 6.67 -13.01
N GLU A 342 11.57 7.67 -13.51
CA GLU A 342 11.36 8.20 -14.86
C GLU A 342 11.63 7.14 -15.95
N LEU A 343 12.64 6.29 -15.76
CA LEU A 343 12.91 5.17 -16.66
C LEU A 343 11.74 4.17 -16.66
N LEU A 344 11.20 3.82 -15.48
CA LEU A 344 10.03 2.95 -15.37
C LEU A 344 8.79 3.54 -16.08
N ILE A 345 8.55 4.84 -15.93
CA ILE A 345 7.48 5.55 -16.66
C ILE A 345 7.73 5.51 -18.16
N GLY A 346 8.97 5.74 -18.58
CA GLY A 346 9.37 5.66 -19.99
C GLY A 346 9.16 4.28 -20.60
N VAL A 347 9.57 3.22 -19.88
CA VAL A 347 9.35 1.82 -20.26
C VAL A 347 7.86 1.51 -20.36
N ALA A 348 7.08 1.89 -19.35
CA ALA A 348 5.64 1.70 -19.33
C ALA A 348 4.96 2.30 -20.58
N ARG A 349 5.27 3.56 -20.91
CA ARG A 349 4.74 4.24 -22.10
C ARG A 349 5.11 3.53 -23.42
N ARG A 350 6.34 3.02 -23.54
CA ARG A 350 6.75 2.28 -24.74
C ARG A 350 6.05 0.94 -24.85
N PHE A 351 5.86 0.25 -23.75
CA PHE A 351 5.09 -1.00 -23.75
C PHE A 351 3.61 -0.75 -24.05
N GLU A 352 2.99 0.30 -23.48
CA GLU A 352 1.62 0.69 -23.82
C GLU A 352 1.44 0.98 -25.31
N ALA A 353 2.39 1.69 -25.93
CA ALA A 353 2.33 2.03 -27.34
C ALA A 353 2.31 0.80 -28.27
N VAL A 354 2.81 -0.35 -27.81
CA VAL A 354 2.80 -1.62 -28.55
C VAL A 354 1.75 -2.62 -28.04
N THR A 355 0.97 -2.24 -27.02
CA THR A 355 -0.09 -3.06 -26.41
C THR A 355 -1.39 -2.96 -27.22
N ARG A 356 -2.07 -4.08 -27.44
CA ARG A 356 -3.40 -4.11 -28.08
C ARG A 356 -4.48 -3.79 -27.02
N PRO A 357 -5.64 -3.22 -27.42
CA PRO A 357 -6.75 -2.95 -26.51
C PRO A 357 -7.31 -4.19 -25.79
N SER A 358 -7.12 -5.38 -26.37
CA SER A 358 -7.53 -6.66 -25.76
C SER A 358 -6.57 -7.19 -24.71
N ASP A 359 -5.35 -6.71 -24.71
CA ASP A 359 -4.27 -7.24 -23.90
C ASP A 359 -4.13 -6.40 -22.62
N THR A 360 -3.55 -6.97 -21.58
CA THR A 360 -3.34 -6.29 -20.32
C THR A 360 -1.85 -6.15 -20.02
N LEU A 361 -1.41 -4.91 -19.81
CA LEU A 361 -0.06 -4.59 -19.35
C LEU A 361 -0.10 -4.16 -17.86
N CYS A 362 0.84 -4.69 -17.07
CA CYS A 362 0.89 -4.49 -15.63
C CYS A 362 2.34 -4.24 -15.20
N ARG A 363 2.54 -3.39 -14.19
CA ARG A 363 3.77 -3.41 -13.41
C ARG A 363 3.56 -4.29 -12.19
N PHE A 364 4.33 -5.38 -12.10
CA PHE A 364 4.17 -6.40 -11.08
C PHE A 364 4.86 -6.01 -9.76
N GLY A 365 5.98 -5.32 -9.85
CA GLY A 365 6.73 -4.75 -8.73
C GLY A 365 8.18 -4.46 -9.11
N GLY A 366 8.83 -3.49 -8.48
CA GLY A 366 10.22 -3.15 -8.78
C GLY A 366 10.43 -2.82 -10.26
N ASP A 367 11.25 -3.63 -10.93
CA ASP A 367 11.60 -3.61 -12.34
C ASP A 367 10.88 -4.66 -13.20
N GLU A 368 9.87 -5.34 -12.60
CA GLU A 368 9.12 -6.41 -13.26
C GLU A 368 7.81 -5.91 -13.86
N PHE A 369 7.56 -6.31 -15.11
CA PHE A 369 6.31 -6.07 -15.83
C PHE A 369 5.67 -7.38 -16.25
N LEU A 370 4.34 -7.42 -16.27
CA LEU A 370 3.56 -8.52 -16.81
C LEU A 370 2.76 -8.05 -18.01
N TYR A 371 2.75 -8.87 -19.05
CA TYR A 371 1.93 -8.64 -20.22
C TYR A 371 1.09 -9.89 -20.50
N LEU A 372 -0.22 -9.73 -20.48
CA LEU A 372 -1.19 -10.77 -20.81
C LEU A 372 -1.71 -10.56 -22.24
N ALA A 373 -1.39 -11.48 -23.14
CA ALA A 373 -1.94 -11.50 -24.49
C ALA A 373 -3.05 -12.55 -24.58
N GLU A 374 -4.23 -12.11 -25.04
CA GLU A 374 -5.39 -12.98 -25.18
C GLU A 374 -5.72 -13.27 -26.65
N GLY A 375 -6.28 -14.47 -26.92
CA GLY A 375 -6.82 -14.83 -28.22
C GLY A 375 -5.78 -14.94 -29.33
N LEU A 376 -4.60 -15.43 -29.02
CA LEU A 376 -3.57 -15.76 -30.00
C LEU A 376 -3.93 -17.08 -30.74
N SER A 377 -3.43 -17.22 -31.96
CA SER A 377 -3.74 -18.38 -32.78
C SER A 377 -2.61 -19.40 -32.80
N THR A 378 -1.37 -18.95 -32.73
CA THR A 378 -0.18 -19.79 -32.91
C THR A 378 0.96 -19.38 -32.01
N LEU A 379 1.93 -20.28 -31.78
CA LEU A 379 3.19 -19.94 -31.09
C LEU A 379 3.99 -18.85 -31.81
N SER A 380 3.85 -18.76 -33.16
CA SER A 380 4.47 -17.66 -33.92
C SER A 380 3.94 -16.29 -33.50
N ASP A 381 2.65 -16.19 -33.16
CA ASP A 381 2.04 -14.97 -32.67
C ASP A 381 2.64 -14.60 -31.30
N VAL A 382 2.86 -15.59 -30.41
CA VAL A 382 3.51 -15.42 -29.11
C VAL A 382 4.92 -14.85 -29.29
N HIS A 383 5.74 -15.46 -30.18
CA HIS A 383 7.08 -14.97 -30.51
C HIS A 383 7.04 -13.54 -31.10
N GLY A 384 5.98 -13.24 -31.90
CA GLY A 384 5.75 -11.91 -32.45
C GLY A 384 5.52 -10.85 -31.35
N VAL A 385 4.75 -11.19 -30.32
CA VAL A 385 4.51 -10.33 -29.14
C VAL A 385 5.80 -10.12 -28.38
N ALA A 386 6.56 -11.19 -28.07
CA ALA A 386 7.82 -11.08 -27.32
C ALA A 386 8.82 -10.14 -28.03
N ARG A 387 9.03 -10.34 -29.34
CA ARG A 387 9.94 -9.48 -30.12
C ARG A 387 9.47 -8.03 -30.19
N ARG A 388 8.15 -7.77 -30.23
CA ARG A 388 7.58 -6.43 -30.24
C ARG A 388 7.83 -5.72 -28.91
N LEU A 389 7.66 -6.42 -27.79
CA LEU A 389 7.94 -5.89 -26.46
C LEU A 389 9.44 -5.58 -26.30
N LEU A 390 10.32 -6.52 -26.61
CA LEU A 390 11.77 -6.29 -26.54
C LEU A 390 12.22 -5.19 -27.50
N GLY A 391 11.67 -5.16 -28.72
CA GLY A 391 11.96 -4.12 -29.71
C GLY A 391 11.57 -2.70 -29.29
N ALA A 392 10.58 -2.57 -28.40
CA ALA A 392 10.18 -1.27 -27.85
C ALA A 392 11.28 -0.61 -26.99
N LEU A 393 12.25 -1.40 -26.50
CA LEU A 393 13.35 -0.92 -25.68
C LEU A 393 14.65 -0.66 -26.45
N ASN A 394 14.70 -0.93 -27.75
CA ASN A 394 15.93 -0.83 -28.55
C ASN A 394 16.52 0.60 -28.62
N GLU A 395 15.68 1.63 -28.52
CA GLU A 395 16.16 2.99 -28.54
C GLU A 395 16.48 3.47 -27.11
N PRO A 396 17.56 4.24 -26.92
CA PRO A 396 17.89 4.80 -25.61
C PRO A 396 16.75 5.66 -25.02
N PHE A 397 16.68 5.73 -23.71
CA PHE A 397 15.82 6.65 -22.99
C PHE A 397 16.61 7.93 -22.70
N HIS A 398 15.98 9.07 -22.96
CA HIS A 398 16.62 10.37 -22.77
C HIS A 398 15.96 11.11 -21.61
N PHE A 399 16.73 11.38 -20.57
CA PHE A 399 16.32 12.15 -19.41
C PHE A 399 17.30 13.33 -19.23
N LEU A 400 16.86 14.56 -19.57
CA LEU A 400 17.74 15.74 -19.62
C LEU A 400 18.97 15.46 -20.52
N ASP A 401 20.15 15.45 -19.93
CA ASP A 401 21.43 15.20 -20.65
C ASP A 401 21.90 13.73 -20.56
N ILE A 402 21.09 12.84 -19.99
CA ILE A 402 21.48 11.43 -19.78
C ILE A 402 20.74 10.55 -20.79
N ALA A 403 21.49 9.73 -21.53
CA ALA A 403 20.96 8.66 -22.36
C ALA A 403 21.18 7.31 -21.67
N ILE A 404 20.10 6.55 -21.47
CA ILE A 404 20.13 5.23 -20.82
C ILE A 404 19.68 4.18 -21.84
N GLU A 405 20.56 3.23 -22.11
CA GLU A 405 20.20 2.01 -22.82
C GLU A 405 19.63 1.01 -21.84
N GLN A 406 18.37 0.59 -22.03
CA GLN A 406 17.72 -0.38 -21.17
C GLN A 406 17.28 -1.57 -22.00
N ARG A 407 17.58 -2.77 -21.51
CA ARG A 407 17.10 -4.03 -22.06
C ARG A 407 16.20 -4.72 -21.06
N ALA A 408 15.43 -5.69 -21.55
CA ALA A 408 14.63 -6.56 -20.69
C ALA A 408 14.80 -8.00 -21.11
N THR A 409 14.73 -8.89 -20.15
CA THR A 409 14.67 -10.35 -20.37
C THR A 409 13.24 -10.82 -20.10
N VAL A 410 12.74 -11.81 -20.85
CA VAL A 410 11.32 -12.21 -20.82
C VAL A 410 11.16 -13.70 -20.62
N GLY A 411 10.35 -14.08 -19.61
CA GLY A 411 9.80 -15.43 -19.48
C GLY A 411 8.37 -15.48 -19.99
N VAL A 412 8.04 -16.48 -20.79
CA VAL A 412 6.73 -16.61 -21.45
C VAL A 412 6.08 -17.93 -21.08
N VAL A 413 4.80 -17.88 -20.69
CA VAL A 413 3.96 -19.07 -20.50
C VAL A 413 2.79 -19.01 -21.47
N VAL A 414 2.52 -20.12 -22.14
CA VAL A 414 1.42 -20.27 -23.09
C VAL A 414 0.45 -21.31 -22.54
N TRP A 415 -0.85 -21.02 -22.63
CA TRP A 415 -1.88 -21.98 -22.24
C TRP A 415 -3.10 -21.89 -23.15
N GLY A 416 -3.82 -23.01 -23.26
CA GLY A 416 -5.04 -23.16 -24.06
C GLY A 416 -6.21 -23.70 -23.25
N ALA A 417 -7.24 -24.14 -23.95
CA ALA A 417 -8.48 -24.65 -23.36
C ALA A 417 -8.31 -26.00 -22.63
N GLU A 418 -7.31 -26.79 -23.00
CA GLU A 418 -7.07 -28.14 -22.46
C GLU A 418 -6.17 -28.13 -21.23
N ASP A 419 -5.55 -26.99 -20.91
CA ASP A 419 -4.65 -26.89 -19.77
C ASP A 419 -5.42 -26.86 -18.43
N SER A 420 -4.83 -27.49 -17.41
CA SER A 420 -5.40 -27.57 -16.07
C SER A 420 -5.48 -26.19 -15.40
N ASP A 421 -6.53 -25.98 -14.58
CA ASP A 421 -6.66 -24.77 -13.76
C ASP A 421 -5.61 -24.67 -12.63
N ASP A 422 -5.00 -25.80 -12.26
CA ASP A 422 -4.01 -25.87 -11.19
C ASP A 422 -2.61 -25.40 -11.62
N VAL A 423 -2.41 -25.10 -12.92
CA VAL A 423 -1.12 -24.61 -13.43
C VAL A 423 -0.85 -23.21 -12.88
N ASP A 424 0.23 -23.05 -12.14
CA ASP A 424 0.68 -21.71 -11.70
C ASP A 424 1.42 -20.99 -12.85
N LEU A 425 0.68 -20.13 -13.54
CA LEU A 425 1.21 -19.38 -14.69
C LEU A 425 2.32 -18.41 -14.31
N LEU A 426 2.23 -17.80 -13.11
CA LEU A 426 3.25 -16.88 -12.63
C LEU A 426 4.54 -17.61 -12.28
N GLN A 427 4.44 -18.72 -11.57
CA GLN A 427 5.59 -19.54 -11.23
C GLN A 427 6.29 -20.07 -12.50
N ASN A 428 5.51 -20.54 -13.49
CA ASN A 428 6.07 -21.02 -14.73
C ASN A 428 6.72 -19.90 -15.58
N ALA A 429 6.14 -18.69 -15.54
CA ALA A 429 6.74 -17.53 -16.19
C ALA A 429 8.07 -17.13 -15.53
N ASP A 430 8.15 -17.20 -14.19
CA ASP A 430 9.37 -16.95 -13.44
C ASP A 430 10.47 -17.98 -13.78
N VAL A 431 10.12 -19.27 -13.86
CA VAL A 431 11.06 -20.32 -14.29
C VAL A 431 11.57 -20.04 -15.69
N ALA A 432 10.71 -19.66 -16.63
CA ALA A 432 11.10 -19.32 -17.99
C ALA A 432 11.98 -18.06 -18.04
N LEU A 433 11.66 -17.03 -17.24
CA LEU A 433 12.46 -15.81 -17.12
C LEU A 433 13.85 -16.10 -16.55
N TYR A 434 13.92 -16.94 -15.53
CA TYR A 434 15.19 -17.38 -14.97
C TYR A 434 16.06 -18.08 -16.03
N GLU A 435 15.47 -18.98 -16.84
CA GLU A 435 16.18 -19.64 -17.94
C GLU A 435 16.61 -18.65 -19.03
N ALA A 436 15.78 -17.66 -19.36
CA ALA A 436 16.13 -16.60 -20.29
C ALA A 436 17.35 -15.78 -19.81
N LYS A 437 17.33 -15.35 -18.55
CA LYS A 437 18.46 -14.63 -17.90
C LYS A 437 19.74 -15.46 -17.89
N ARG A 438 19.61 -16.78 -17.82
CA ARG A 438 20.74 -17.72 -17.82
C ARG A 438 21.36 -17.90 -19.19
N GLN A 439 20.52 -18.07 -20.20
CA GLN A 439 20.98 -18.38 -21.57
C GLN A 439 21.49 -17.13 -22.29
N HIS A 440 20.61 -16.14 -22.42
CA HIS A 440 20.88 -14.88 -23.11
C HIS A 440 20.03 -13.75 -22.56
N ARG A 441 20.63 -12.88 -21.75
CA ARG A 441 19.95 -11.65 -21.30
C ARG A 441 19.53 -10.81 -22.51
N GLY A 442 18.37 -10.14 -22.39
CA GLY A 442 17.81 -9.35 -23.48
C GLY A 442 17.00 -10.16 -24.49
N GLU A 443 16.75 -11.44 -24.24
CA GLU A 443 15.97 -12.34 -25.07
C GLU A 443 14.75 -12.88 -24.32
N PHE A 444 13.99 -13.76 -24.94
CA PHE A 444 12.83 -14.42 -24.31
C PHE A 444 12.94 -15.94 -24.39
N VAL A 445 12.37 -16.61 -23.39
CA VAL A 445 12.22 -18.06 -23.35
C VAL A 445 10.75 -18.41 -23.09
N VAL A 446 10.25 -19.38 -23.85
CA VAL A 446 8.92 -19.94 -23.62
C VAL A 446 9.04 -21.13 -22.68
N TYR A 447 8.23 -21.15 -21.64
CA TYR A 447 8.21 -22.19 -20.63
C TYR A 447 7.94 -23.58 -21.22
N GLU A 448 8.74 -24.55 -20.84
CA GLU A 448 8.53 -25.97 -21.06
C GLU A 448 8.58 -26.72 -19.71
N PRO A 449 7.78 -27.76 -19.50
CA PRO A 449 7.75 -28.50 -18.22
C PRO A 449 9.12 -29.03 -17.76
N SER A 450 10.01 -29.38 -18.70
CA SER A 450 11.39 -29.79 -18.45
C SER A 450 12.21 -28.75 -17.67
N MET A 451 11.91 -27.45 -17.84
CA MET A 451 12.60 -26.36 -17.16
C MET A 451 12.37 -26.39 -15.66
N HIS A 452 11.20 -26.80 -15.21
CA HIS A 452 10.90 -26.94 -13.79
C HIS A 452 11.71 -28.08 -13.15
N GLU A 453 11.83 -29.19 -13.86
CA GLU A 453 12.65 -30.33 -13.42
C GLU A 453 14.13 -29.93 -13.35
N GLU A 454 14.62 -29.22 -14.36
CA GLU A 454 15.99 -28.72 -14.40
C GLU A 454 16.27 -27.69 -13.28
N ALA A 455 15.33 -26.75 -13.02
CA ALA A 455 15.47 -25.77 -11.96
C ALA A 455 15.49 -26.45 -10.58
N SER A 456 14.61 -27.45 -10.36
CA SER A 456 14.57 -28.24 -9.13
C SER A 456 15.84 -29.07 -8.96
N HIS A 457 16.32 -29.71 -10.02
CA HIS A 457 17.57 -30.46 -10.00
C HIS A 457 18.76 -29.55 -9.63
N ARG A 458 18.85 -28.38 -10.23
CA ARG A 458 19.92 -27.40 -9.90
C ARG A 458 19.88 -26.94 -8.45
N PHE A 459 18.69 -26.63 -7.94
CA PHE A 459 18.53 -26.25 -6.52
C PHE A 459 19.05 -27.35 -5.58
N MET A 460 18.65 -28.61 -5.84
CA MET A 460 19.13 -29.75 -5.06
C MET A 460 20.66 -29.89 -5.19
N LEU A 461 21.21 -29.72 -6.41
CA LEU A 461 22.64 -29.87 -6.63
C LEU A 461 23.46 -28.78 -5.89
N ILE A 462 22.97 -27.55 -5.77
CA ILE A 462 23.62 -26.49 -4.95
C ILE A 462 23.64 -26.90 -3.46
N GLN A 463 22.56 -27.46 -2.93
CA GLN A 463 22.51 -27.93 -1.54
C GLN A 463 23.47 -29.13 -1.34
N GLU A 464 23.48 -30.06 -2.26
CA GLU A 464 24.39 -31.20 -2.26
C GLU A 464 25.85 -30.73 -2.33
N LEU A 465 26.19 -29.76 -3.18
CA LEU A 465 27.51 -29.19 -3.33
C LEU A 465 28.02 -28.57 -2.02
N ARG A 466 27.17 -27.83 -1.30
CA ARG A 466 27.50 -27.27 0.01
C ARG A 466 27.82 -28.35 1.04
N ASN A 467 26.99 -29.39 1.06
CA ASN A 467 27.20 -30.52 1.96
C ASN A 467 28.46 -31.32 1.60
N SER A 468 28.73 -31.48 0.31
CA SER A 468 29.88 -32.22 -0.21
C SER A 468 31.21 -31.51 0.06
N LEU A 469 31.22 -30.19 0.06
CA LEU A 469 32.39 -29.41 0.49
C LEU A 469 32.73 -29.72 1.96
N ALA A 470 31.71 -29.69 2.84
CA ALA A 470 31.90 -30.01 4.27
C ALA A 470 32.35 -31.48 4.52
N ARG A 471 31.99 -32.40 3.62
CA ARG A 471 32.36 -33.81 3.70
C ARG A 471 33.70 -34.17 3.04
N GLY A 472 34.33 -33.19 2.36
CA GLY A 472 35.62 -33.41 1.64
C GLY A 472 35.45 -34.22 0.34
N GLU A 473 34.27 -34.21 -0.28
CA GLU A 473 33.97 -34.88 -1.56
C GLU A 473 34.47 -34.04 -2.76
N LEU A 474 34.87 -32.79 -2.53
CA LEU A 474 35.56 -31.93 -3.49
C LEU A 474 37.03 -32.00 -3.27
N GLN A 475 37.79 -32.29 -4.34
CA GLN A 475 39.24 -32.45 -4.30
C GLN A 475 39.89 -31.79 -5.51
N LEU A 476 41.17 -31.37 -5.36
CA LEU A 476 41.96 -30.96 -6.49
C LEU A 476 42.65 -32.16 -7.13
N TYR A 477 42.56 -32.19 -8.44
CA TYR A 477 43.37 -33.01 -9.32
C TYR A 477 44.34 -32.12 -10.04
N TYR A 478 45.52 -32.61 -10.41
CA TYR A 478 46.64 -31.85 -10.90
C TYR A 478 47.00 -32.29 -12.31
N GLN A 479 46.90 -31.35 -13.28
CA GLN A 479 47.32 -31.59 -14.65
C GLN A 479 48.74 -31.02 -14.86
N PRO A 480 49.70 -31.82 -15.39
CA PRO A 480 51.06 -31.34 -15.55
C PRO A 480 51.18 -30.29 -16.67
N ILE A 481 51.89 -29.21 -16.37
CA ILE A 481 52.35 -28.21 -17.31
C ILE A 481 53.77 -28.54 -17.69
N VAL A 482 53.99 -28.73 -18.99
CA VAL A 482 55.23 -29.27 -19.54
C VAL A 482 55.97 -28.18 -20.32
N HIS A 483 57.28 -28.07 -20.08
CA HIS A 483 58.16 -27.26 -20.89
C HIS A 483 58.46 -27.97 -22.22
N LEU A 484 58.07 -27.35 -23.31
CA LEU A 484 58.06 -28.01 -24.62
C LEU A 484 59.45 -28.41 -25.14
N PRO A 485 60.55 -27.60 -24.94
CA PRO A 485 61.87 -27.93 -25.44
C PRO A 485 62.48 -29.21 -24.89
N ASP A 486 62.24 -29.53 -23.61
CA ASP A 486 62.87 -30.66 -22.91
C ASP A 486 61.85 -31.61 -22.27
N THR A 487 60.56 -31.35 -22.46
CA THR A 487 59.43 -32.16 -21.96
C THR A 487 59.47 -32.37 -20.41
N THR A 488 60.06 -31.43 -19.67
CA THR A 488 60.07 -31.47 -18.21
C THR A 488 58.79 -30.87 -17.63
N VAL A 489 58.31 -31.39 -16.50
CA VAL A 489 57.20 -30.82 -15.75
C VAL A 489 57.69 -29.62 -14.97
N VAL A 490 57.15 -28.46 -15.27
CA VAL A 490 57.51 -27.18 -14.64
C VAL A 490 56.42 -26.62 -13.72
N GLY A 491 55.22 -27.15 -13.81
CA GLY A 491 54.09 -26.75 -12.98
C GLY A 491 52.90 -27.72 -13.10
N PHE A 492 51.89 -27.42 -12.39
CA PHE A 492 50.61 -28.15 -12.44
C PHE A 492 49.44 -27.17 -12.40
N GLU A 493 48.39 -27.46 -13.12
CA GLU A 493 47.09 -26.82 -12.94
C GLU A 493 46.20 -27.60 -11.97
N GLY A 494 45.71 -26.96 -10.92
CA GLY A 494 44.76 -27.51 -9.95
C GLY A 494 43.36 -27.43 -10.45
N LEU A 495 42.77 -28.57 -10.80
CA LEU A 495 41.43 -28.69 -11.37
C LEU A 495 40.52 -29.37 -10.35
N ILE A 496 39.46 -28.70 -9.96
CA ILE A 496 38.48 -29.21 -8.98
C ILE A 496 37.74 -30.38 -9.57
N ARG A 497 37.59 -31.43 -8.76
CA ARG A 497 36.79 -32.62 -9.07
C ARG A 497 35.83 -32.89 -7.94
N TRP A 498 34.60 -33.24 -8.29
CA TRP A 498 33.58 -33.59 -7.32
C TRP A 498 33.19 -35.06 -7.47
N HIS A 499 33.50 -35.83 -6.42
CA HIS A 499 33.11 -37.23 -6.31
C HIS A 499 31.95 -37.33 -5.34
N HIS A 500 30.72 -37.23 -5.87
CA HIS A 500 29.51 -37.32 -5.05
C HIS A 500 29.27 -38.78 -4.62
N ALA A 501 28.90 -38.98 -3.36
CA ALA A 501 28.75 -40.34 -2.77
C ALA A 501 27.73 -41.22 -3.51
N GLU A 502 26.64 -40.64 -4.03
CA GLU A 502 25.56 -41.38 -4.71
C GLU A 502 25.63 -41.25 -6.25
N ARG A 503 26.07 -40.07 -6.79
CA ARG A 503 26.10 -39.78 -8.22
C ARG A 503 27.40 -40.15 -8.90
N GLY A 504 28.43 -40.46 -8.14
CA GLY A 504 29.78 -40.62 -8.68
C GLY A 504 30.42 -39.27 -9.09
N TRP A 505 31.12 -39.28 -10.19
CA TRP A 505 31.82 -38.11 -10.71
C TRP A 505 30.82 -37.11 -11.33
N VAL A 506 30.78 -35.89 -10.75
CA VAL A 506 30.01 -34.76 -11.30
C VAL A 506 30.98 -33.87 -12.07
N PRO A 507 30.71 -33.57 -13.36
CA PRO A 507 31.63 -32.80 -14.18
C PRO A 507 31.69 -31.32 -13.74
N PRO A 508 32.88 -30.66 -13.81
CA PRO A 508 33.03 -29.25 -13.46
C PRO A 508 32.10 -28.31 -14.24
N SER A 509 31.83 -28.61 -15.50
CA SER A 509 30.89 -27.86 -16.36
C SER A 509 29.45 -27.82 -15.81
N GLU A 510 29.08 -28.76 -14.95
CA GLU A 510 27.75 -28.82 -14.34
C GLU A 510 27.73 -28.02 -13.02
N PHE A 511 28.70 -28.19 -12.11
CA PHE A 511 28.61 -27.60 -10.78
C PHE A 511 29.34 -26.25 -10.61
N ILE A 512 30.39 -25.95 -11.38
CA ILE A 512 31.11 -24.65 -11.27
C ILE A 512 30.18 -23.46 -11.58
N PRO A 513 29.40 -23.47 -12.70
CA PRO A 513 28.47 -22.37 -12.97
C PRO A 513 27.41 -22.18 -11.88
N LEU A 514 27.01 -23.25 -11.18
CA LEU A 514 26.08 -23.19 -10.06
C LEU A 514 26.76 -22.61 -8.80
N ALA A 515 28.00 -23.00 -8.54
CA ALA A 515 28.81 -22.45 -7.46
C ALA A 515 29.07 -20.96 -7.63
N GLU A 516 29.36 -20.49 -8.86
CA GLU A 516 29.60 -19.07 -9.17
C GLU A 516 28.39 -18.18 -8.91
N ARG A 517 27.17 -18.68 -9.17
CA ARG A 517 25.91 -17.96 -8.88
C ARG A 517 25.56 -17.93 -7.41
N SER A 518 26.12 -18.84 -6.62
CA SER A 518 25.99 -18.91 -5.18
C SER A 518 27.28 -18.47 -4.51
N ASP A 519 27.25 -18.17 -3.21
CA ASP A 519 28.48 -17.81 -2.46
C ASP A 519 29.39 -19.01 -2.17
N ILE A 520 28.94 -20.21 -2.49
CA ILE A 520 29.70 -21.46 -2.36
C ILE A 520 31.01 -21.43 -3.14
N ILE A 521 31.09 -20.71 -4.28
CA ILE A 521 32.30 -20.58 -5.07
C ILE A 521 33.46 -19.99 -4.26
N ILE A 522 33.15 -19.11 -3.29
CA ILE A 522 34.16 -18.53 -2.40
C ILE A 522 34.77 -19.60 -1.51
N ASP A 523 33.95 -20.44 -0.91
CA ASP A 523 34.43 -21.53 -0.02
C ASP A 523 35.19 -22.60 -0.82
N ILE A 524 34.73 -22.91 -2.01
CA ILE A 524 35.42 -23.83 -2.95
C ILE A 524 36.80 -23.25 -3.31
N GLY A 525 36.92 -21.96 -3.56
CA GLY A 525 38.20 -21.31 -3.87
C GLY A 525 39.17 -21.31 -2.70
N ILE A 526 38.67 -21.12 -1.48
CA ILE A 526 39.49 -21.26 -0.27
C ILE A 526 40.07 -22.66 -0.21
N MET A 527 39.26 -23.68 -0.34
CA MET A 527 39.68 -25.10 -0.35
C MET A 527 40.69 -25.37 -1.48
N ALA A 528 40.46 -24.83 -2.68
CA ALA A 528 41.34 -25.00 -3.82
C ALA A 528 42.73 -24.37 -3.61
N ILE A 529 42.77 -23.12 -3.12
CA ILE A 529 44.00 -22.42 -2.81
C ILE A 529 44.78 -23.16 -1.70
N GLU A 530 44.13 -23.57 -0.62
CA GLU A 530 44.79 -24.33 0.47
C GLU A 530 45.37 -25.65 -0.02
N SER A 531 44.58 -26.40 -0.80
CA SER A 531 45.00 -27.70 -1.36
C SER A 531 46.18 -27.54 -2.34
N ALA A 532 46.15 -26.53 -3.21
CA ALA A 532 47.17 -26.25 -4.18
C ALA A 532 48.50 -25.81 -3.52
N VAL A 533 48.44 -24.90 -2.55
CA VAL A 533 49.61 -24.44 -1.78
C VAL A 533 50.21 -25.58 -0.97
N HIS A 534 49.37 -26.42 -0.35
CA HIS A 534 49.82 -27.64 0.33
C HIS A 534 50.61 -28.56 -0.64
N ALA A 535 50.02 -28.89 -1.80
CA ALA A 535 50.65 -29.73 -2.81
C ALA A 535 52.00 -29.16 -3.28
N ALA A 536 52.01 -27.88 -3.63
CA ALA A 536 53.23 -27.20 -4.09
C ALA A 536 54.34 -27.17 -3.01
N SER A 537 53.95 -27.05 -1.72
CA SER A 537 54.90 -27.11 -0.62
C SER A 537 55.51 -28.51 -0.48
N GLU A 538 54.74 -29.58 -0.66
CA GLU A 538 55.26 -30.96 -0.68
C GLU A 538 56.17 -31.21 -1.86
N TRP A 539 55.86 -30.71 -3.05
CA TRP A 539 56.72 -30.80 -4.23
C TRP A 539 58.03 -30.02 -4.06
N THR A 540 57.99 -28.84 -3.43
CA THR A 540 59.15 -28.03 -3.14
C THR A 540 60.15 -28.76 -2.22
N LYS A 541 59.65 -29.51 -1.22
CA LYS A 541 60.49 -30.32 -0.33
C LYS A 541 61.15 -31.50 -1.04
N ARG A 542 60.52 -32.03 -2.10
CA ARG A 542 60.99 -33.19 -2.87
C ARG A 542 61.91 -32.81 -4.04
N ALA A 543 61.65 -31.64 -4.65
CA ALA A 543 62.35 -31.20 -5.82
C ALA A 543 63.85 -30.94 -5.53
N LYS A 544 64.70 -31.16 -6.53
CA LYS A 544 66.09 -30.71 -6.51
C LYS A 544 66.16 -29.18 -6.48
N VAL A 545 67.20 -28.63 -5.84
CA VAL A 545 67.34 -27.17 -5.72
C VAL A 545 67.18 -26.49 -7.09
N GLY A 546 66.28 -25.55 -7.21
CA GLY A 546 66.00 -24.79 -8.44
C GLY A 546 64.96 -25.37 -9.42
N ALA A 547 64.37 -26.57 -9.11
CA ALA A 547 63.46 -27.29 -10.01
C ALA A 547 62.03 -27.50 -9.40
N ALA A 548 61.66 -26.75 -8.36
CA ALA A 548 60.35 -26.89 -7.74
C ALA A 548 59.23 -26.37 -8.69
N PRO A 549 58.20 -27.20 -8.97
CA PRO A 549 57.13 -26.82 -9.87
C PRO A 549 56.21 -25.76 -9.23
N PHE A 550 55.64 -24.87 -10.04
CA PHE A 550 54.58 -23.96 -9.62
C PHE A 550 53.20 -24.63 -9.70
N VAL A 551 52.21 -24.05 -9.05
CA VAL A 551 50.82 -24.50 -9.16
C VAL A 551 49.94 -23.35 -9.60
N CYS A 552 49.06 -23.64 -10.57
CA CYS A 552 48.00 -22.77 -11.06
C CYS A 552 46.67 -23.08 -10.39
N VAL A 553 45.92 -22.06 -10.03
CA VAL A 553 44.57 -22.20 -9.45
C VAL A 553 43.61 -21.24 -10.14
N ASN A 554 42.52 -21.80 -10.66
CA ASN A 554 41.43 -21.03 -11.28
C ASN A 554 40.66 -20.22 -10.25
N LEU A 555 40.39 -18.95 -10.54
CA LEU A 555 39.55 -18.06 -9.74
C LEU A 555 38.39 -17.47 -10.57
N SER A 556 37.19 -17.56 -10.03
CA SER A 556 36.03 -16.83 -10.59
C SER A 556 36.17 -15.32 -10.33
N ALA A 557 35.44 -14.51 -11.12
CA ALA A 557 35.39 -13.06 -10.93
C ALA A 557 34.94 -12.69 -9.50
N LYS A 558 34.01 -13.43 -8.93
CA LYS A 558 33.46 -13.21 -7.58
C LYS A 558 34.51 -13.41 -6.49
N GLN A 559 35.36 -14.42 -6.64
CA GLN A 559 36.46 -14.69 -5.72
C GLN A 559 37.55 -13.64 -5.86
N PHE A 560 37.91 -13.26 -7.09
CA PHE A 560 38.97 -12.29 -7.39
C PHE A 560 38.66 -10.90 -6.81
N HIS A 561 37.41 -10.49 -6.78
CA HIS A 561 36.98 -9.23 -6.18
C HIS A 561 36.68 -9.33 -4.67
N SER A 562 36.87 -10.49 -4.05
CA SER A 562 36.70 -10.65 -2.60
C SER A 562 37.76 -9.87 -1.82
N PRO A 563 37.42 -9.00 -0.87
CA PRO A 563 38.40 -8.26 -0.07
C PRO A 563 39.30 -9.17 0.78
N ASN A 564 38.84 -10.38 1.06
CA ASN A 564 39.54 -11.38 1.86
C ASN A 564 40.54 -12.24 1.06
N LEU A 565 40.54 -12.19 -0.26
CA LEU A 565 41.38 -13.04 -1.10
C LEU A 565 42.87 -12.87 -0.78
N VAL A 566 43.39 -11.66 -0.80
CA VAL A 566 44.82 -11.39 -0.59
C VAL A 566 45.31 -11.75 0.81
N PRO A 567 44.57 -11.39 1.89
CA PRO A 567 44.90 -11.85 3.25
C PRO A 567 44.90 -13.38 3.41
N LEU A 568 43.95 -14.06 2.78
CA LEU A 568 43.85 -15.53 2.77
C LEU A 568 45.13 -16.13 2.15
N ILE A 569 45.48 -15.69 0.94
CA ILE A 569 46.66 -16.20 0.22
C ILE A 569 47.93 -15.97 1.05
N GLU A 570 48.14 -14.79 1.60
CA GLU A 570 49.28 -14.50 2.48
C GLU A 570 49.35 -15.44 3.68
N ALA A 571 48.24 -15.69 4.35
CA ALA A 571 48.15 -16.58 5.50
C ALA A 571 48.48 -18.03 5.10
N THR A 572 47.90 -18.52 3.99
CA THR A 572 48.08 -19.87 3.48
C THR A 572 49.52 -20.13 3.04
N LEU A 573 50.11 -19.19 2.27
CA LEU A 573 51.53 -19.28 1.86
C LEU A 573 52.46 -19.32 3.06
N ARG A 574 52.25 -18.46 4.04
CA ARG A 574 53.03 -18.39 5.28
C ARG A 574 52.89 -19.68 6.10
N HIS A 575 51.68 -20.23 6.22
CA HIS A 575 51.39 -21.45 6.97
C HIS A 575 52.18 -22.65 6.40
N HIS A 576 52.19 -22.80 5.07
CA HIS A 576 52.85 -23.90 4.39
C HIS A 576 54.31 -23.64 4.06
N GLY A 577 54.82 -22.43 4.28
CA GLY A 577 56.19 -22.03 3.98
C GLY A 577 56.50 -22.03 2.47
N LEU A 578 55.49 -21.85 1.61
CA LEU A 578 55.65 -21.85 0.17
C LEU A 578 56.10 -20.47 -0.35
N PRO A 579 57.15 -20.38 -1.18
CA PRO A 579 57.48 -19.14 -1.89
C PRO A 579 56.31 -18.69 -2.76
N ALA A 580 55.91 -17.43 -2.65
CA ALA A 580 54.77 -16.89 -3.36
C ALA A 580 54.84 -17.04 -4.89
N SER A 581 56.09 -17.03 -5.43
CA SER A 581 56.34 -17.24 -6.86
C SER A 581 55.95 -18.63 -7.38
N GLN A 582 55.68 -19.57 -6.50
CA GLN A 582 55.23 -20.92 -6.88
C GLN A 582 53.70 -21.03 -6.95
N LEU A 583 52.94 -20.01 -6.55
CA LEU A 583 51.47 -19.91 -6.76
C LEU A 583 51.18 -18.97 -7.93
N VAL A 584 50.36 -19.43 -8.85
CA VAL A 584 49.86 -18.66 -9.98
C VAL A 584 48.33 -18.72 -9.91
N LEU A 585 47.70 -17.57 -9.97
CA LEU A 585 46.22 -17.47 -9.98
C LEU A 585 45.74 -17.25 -11.42
N GLU A 586 44.80 -18.05 -11.85
CA GLU A 586 44.23 -17.98 -13.19
C GLU A 586 42.92 -17.20 -13.15
N ILE A 587 42.79 -16.21 -14.02
CA ILE A 587 41.58 -15.42 -14.20
C ILE A 587 41.22 -15.35 -15.68
N THR A 588 39.95 -15.46 -16.01
CA THR A 588 39.50 -15.29 -17.40
C THR A 588 39.63 -13.83 -17.83
N GLU A 589 39.74 -13.60 -19.13
CA GLU A 589 39.83 -12.26 -19.73
C GLU A 589 38.60 -11.39 -19.30
N GLY A 590 37.40 -11.96 -19.31
CA GLY A 590 36.20 -11.27 -18.90
C GLY A 590 36.21 -10.83 -17.44
N ALA A 591 36.72 -11.68 -16.54
CA ALA A 591 36.86 -11.35 -15.11
C ALA A 591 37.89 -10.22 -14.87
N ALA A 592 38.94 -10.19 -15.67
CA ALA A 592 39.97 -9.15 -15.58
C ALA A 592 39.48 -7.76 -16.03
N ILE A 593 38.53 -7.68 -16.96
CA ILE A 593 37.99 -6.42 -17.52
C ILE A 593 36.82 -5.90 -16.70
N SER A 594 36.04 -6.78 -16.10
CA SER A 594 34.93 -6.38 -15.24
C SER A 594 35.43 -5.61 -14.02
N ASN A 595 34.98 -4.37 -13.81
CA ASN A 595 35.42 -3.49 -12.71
C ASN A 595 36.95 -3.22 -12.67
N PHE A 596 37.49 -2.78 -13.79
CA PHE A 596 38.96 -2.67 -14.02
C PHE A 596 39.74 -1.90 -12.93
N GLY A 597 39.11 -0.92 -12.26
CA GLY A 597 39.77 -0.17 -11.19
C GLY A 597 40.06 -1.03 -9.95
N GLU A 598 39.09 -1.83 -9.51
CA GLU A 598 39.28 -2.77 -8.39
C GLU A 598 40.20 -3.92 -8.77
N THR A 599 40.08 -4.41 -10.01
CA THR A 599 40.96 -5.43 -10.57
C THR A 599 42.45 -5.02 -10.45
N LEU A 600 42.81 -3.81 -10.90
CA LEU A 600 44.18 -3.31 -10.80
C LEU A 600 44.67 -3.22 -9.35
N ASN A 601 43.81 -2.85 -8.41
CA ASN A 601 44.19 -2.79 -6.99
C ASN A 601 44.52 -4.20 -6.45
N THR A 602 43.65 -5.19 -6.74
CA THR A 602 43.86 -6.58 -6.32
C THR A 602 45.13 -7.16 -6.96
N LEU A 603 45.37 -6.94 -8.27
CA LEU A 603 46.61 -7.35 -8.96
C LEU A 603 47.87 -6.75 -8.33
N SER A 604 47.85 -5.44 -8.07
CA SER A 604 49.02 -4.76 -7.44
C SER A 604 49.32 -5.28 -6.03
N ARG A 605 48.30 -5.74 -5.30
CA ARG A 605 48.48 -6.37 -3.99
C ARG A 605 49.10 -7.77 -4.11
N LEU A 606 48.59 -8.58 -5.06
CA LEU A 606 49.14 -9.92 -5.35
C LEU A 606 50.57 -9.87 -5.86
N GLU A 607 50.86 -8.95 -6.75
CA GLU A 607 52.22 -8.73 -7.27
C GLU A 607 53.21 -8.36 -6.15
N ARG A 608 52.81 -7.50 -5.20
CA ARG A 608 53.67 -7.16 -4.04
C ARG A 608 53.99 -8.35 -3.15
N ILE A 609 53.12 -9.36 -3.08
CA ILE A 609 53.36 -10.59 -2.36
C ILE A 609 54.30 -11.51 -3.16
N GLY A 610 54.32 -11.36 -4.50
CA GLY A 610 55.07 -12.18 -5.43
C GLY A 610 54.26 -13.34 -6.02
N VAL A 611 52.95 -13.34 -5.92
CA VAL A 611 52.06 -14.32 -6.55
C VAL A 611 51.91 -14.02 -8.04
N GLY A 612 52.04 -15.05 -8.89
CA GLY A 612 51.91 -14.92 -10.35
C GLY A 612 50.44 -14.83 -10.77
N ILE A 613 50.16 -14.16 -11.87
CA ILE A 613 48.85 -14.12 -12.50
C ILE A 613 48.93 -14.80 -13.87
N ALA A 614 47.96 -15.63 -14.20
CA ALA A 614 47.76 -16.16 -15.53
C ALA A 614 46.43 -15.63 -16.11
N LEU A 615 46.44 -15.26 -17.39
CA LEU A 615 45.24 -14.96 -18.14
C LEU A 615 44.75 -16.21 -18.86
N ASP A 616 43.55 -16.63 -18.54
CA ASP A 616 42.90 -17.82 -19.09
C ASP A 616 41.96 -17.50 -20.25
N ASP A 617 41.68 -18.50 -21.11
CA ASP A 617 40.83 -18.41 -22.30
C ASP A 617 41.19 -17.28 -23.27
N PHE A 618 42.49 -16.96 -23.39
CA PHE A 618 42.92 -15.82 -24.18
C PHE A 618 42.64 -15.97 -25.67
N GLY A 619 41.95 -14.94 -26.23
CA GLY A 619 41.57 -14.84 -27.63
C GLY A 619 40.11 -15.20 -27.91
N THR A 620 39.35 -15.68 -26.94
CA THR A 620 37.92 -15.97 -27.09
C THR A 620 37.03 -14.74 -26.86
N GLY A 621 37.59 -13.64 -26.26
CA GLY A 621 36.88 -12.41 -25.90
C GLY A 621 37.37 -11.17 -26.67
N PHE A 622 36.92 -9.98 -26.21
CA PHE A 622 37.35 -8.68 -26.74
C PHE A 622 38.70 -8.23 -26.12
N SER A 623 39.78 -8.81 -26.62
CA SER A 623 41.12 -8.44 -26.11
C SER A 623 41.50 -7.02 -26.48
N SER A 624 41.44 -6.09 -25.54
CA SER A 624 42.14 -4.82 -25.69
C SER A 624 43.59 -4.96 -25.24
N LEU A 625 44.52 -4.92 -26.17
CA LEU A 625 45.97 -4.96 -25.92
C LEU A 625 46.43 -3.92 -24.86
N SER A 626 45.64 -2.84 -24.68
CA SER A 626 45.92 -1.82 -23.68
C SER A 626 45.72 -2.32 -22.23
N TYR A 627 44.84 -3.31 -22.01
CA TYR A 627 44.66 -3.93 -20.70
C TYR A 627 45.72 -4.94 -20.38
N LEU A 628 46.12 -5.74 -21.38
CA LEU A 628 47.19 -6.73 -21.23
C LEU A 628 48.48 -6.11 -20.71
N ALA A 629 48.87 -4.95 -21.26
CA ALA A 629 50.07 -4.21 -20.84
C ALA A 629 49.99 -3.70 -19.38
N LYS A 630 48.80 -3.49 -18.83
CA LYS A 630 48.59 -3.02 -17.44
C LYS A 630 48.48 -4.16 -16.44
N ILE A 631 48.02 -5.34 -16.84
CA ILE A 631 47.85 -6.52 -15.98
C ILE A 631 49.21 -7.16 -15.70
N ASN A 632 50.18 -7.09 -16.65
CA ASN A 632 51.51 -7.70 -16.57
C ASN A 632 51.48 -9.19 -16.13
N PRO A 633 50.76 -10.06 -16.85
CA PRO A 633 50.59 -11.46 -16.47
C PRO A 633 51.93 -12.21 -16.57
N ARG A 634 52.12 -13.19 -15.68
CA ARG A 634 53.22 -14.14 -15.74
C ARG A 634 53.03 -15.15 -16.87
N LEU A 635 51.77 -15.60 -17.08
CA LEU A 635 51.40 -16.61 -18.07
C LEU A 635 50.19 -16.11 -18.88
N ILE A 636 50.14 -16.48 -20.13
CA ILE A 636 48.92 -16.40 -20.97
C ILE A 636 48.62 -17.81 -21.47
N LYS A 637 47.42 -18.30 -21.15
CA LYS A 637 46.90 -19.60 -21.58
C LYS A 637 46.17 -19.42 -22.90
N VAL A 638 46.61 -20.15 -23.93
CA VAL A 638 45.98 -20.17 -25.24
C VAL A 638 44.93 -21.25 -25.24
N ASP A 639 43.69 -20.85 -25.39
CA ASP A 639 42.53 -21.75 -25.36
C ASP A 639 42.67 -22.91 -26.33
N GLN A 640 42.22 -24.08 -25.92
CA GLN A 640 42.26 -25.32 -26.70
C GLN A 640 41.65 -25.21 -28.10
N SER A 641 40.66 -24.37 -28.33
CA SER A 641 40.02 -24.20 -29.65
C SER A 641 41.04 -23.72 -30.69
N PHE A 642 41.94 -22.80 -30.33
CA PHE A 642 42.99 -22.36 -31.28
C PHE A 642 44.00 -23.46 -31.58
N VAL A 643 44.34 -24.30 -30.62
CA VAL A 643 45.26 -25.42 -30.80
C VAL A 643 44.64 -26.51 -31.69
N GLN A 644 43.34 -26.81 -31.50
CA GLN A 644 42.59 -27.80 -32.30
C GLN A 644 42.35 -27.29 -33.72
N LEU A 645 41.78 -26.12 -33.91
CA LEU A 645 41.42 -25.53 -35.19
C LEU A 645 42.65 -25.24 -36.06
N ALA A 646 43.80 -24.95 -35.49
CA ALA A 646 45.07 -24.77 -36.23
C ALA A 646 45.49 -26.01 -37.02
N SER A 647 44.98 -27.19 -36.67
CA SER A 647 45.17 -28.42 -37.45
C SER A 647 44.23 -28.57 -38.61
N GLU A 648 43.12 -27.85 -38.65
CA GLU A 648 42.03 -27.98 -39.63
C GLU A 648 42.08 -26.91 -40.73
N SER A 649 42.60 -25.71 -40.45
CA SER A 649 42.58 -24.56 -41.33
C SER A 649 43.88 -23.74 -41.30
N ALA A 650 44.36 -23.32 -42.49
CA ALA A 650 45.51 -22.43 -42.60
C ALA A 650 45.28 -21.07 -41.97
N ARG A 651 44.04 -20.56 -41.93
CA ARG A 651 43.68 -19.29 -41.29
C ARG A 651 43.84 -19.39 -39.77
N ASP A 652 43.35 -20.46 -39.15
CA ASP A 652 43.42 -20.67 -37.72
C ASP A 652 44.84 -20.97 -37.26
N ALA A 653 45.64 -21.62 -38.10
CA ALA A 653 47.09 -21.76 -37.89
C ALA A 653 47.79 -20.40 -37.84
N THR A 654 47.41 -19.45 -38.72
CA THR A 654 47.99 -18.09 -38.71
C THR A 654 47.55 -17.32 -37.46
N LEU A 655 46.34 -17.56 -36.97
CA LEU A 655 45.85 -16.92 -35.73
C LEU A 655 46.63 -17.42 -34.50
N LEU A 656 46.83 -18.73 -34.39
CA LEU A 656 47.66 -19.31 -33.32
C LEU A 656 49.08 -18.74 -33.37
N GLU A 657 49.70 -18.62 -34.54
CA GLU A 657 51.02 -18.01 -34.73
C GLU A 657 51.06 -16.55 -34.28
N ALA A 658 50.03 -15.78 -34.62
CA ALA A 658 49.89 -14.40 -34.20
C ALA A 658 49.83 -14.27 -32.65
N ILE A 659 49.01 -15.14 -31.99
CA ILE A 659 48.86 -15.17 -30.53
C ILE A 659 50.19 -15.52 -29.88
N VAL A 660 50.88 -16.55 -30.28
CA VAL A 660 52.21 -16.94 -29.71
C VAL A 660 53.26 -15.85 -29.94
N THR A 661 53.27 -15.24 -31.12
CA THR A 661 54.17 -14.12 -31.43
C THR A 661 53.90 -12.91 -30.58
N LEU A 662 52.64 -12.60 -30.30
CA LEU A 662 52.23 -11.51 -29.40
C LEU A 662 52.80 -11.73 -27.99
N GLY A 663 52.66 -12.93 -27.44
CA GLY A 663 53.20 -13.27 -26.13
C GLY A 663 54.73 -13.10 -26.08
N THR A 664 55.43 -13.58 -27.10
CA THR A 664 56.87 -13.43 -27.22
C THR A 664 57.32 -11.96 -27.27
N ASN A 665 56.62 -11.12 -28.05
CA ASN A 665 56.92 -9.69 -28.15
C ASN A 665 56.65 -8.91 -26.87
N LEU A 666 55.66 -9.38 -26.07
CA LEU A 666 55.36 -8.80 -24.76
C LEU A 666 56.23 -9.38 -23.62
N ASN A 667 57.10 -10.33 -23.93
CA ASN A 667 57.95 -11.04 -22.96
C ASN A 667 57.10 -11.76 -21.86
N VAL A 668 55.92 -12.33 -22.27
CA VAL A 668 55.05 -13.11 -21.42
C VAL A 668 55.17 -14.57 -21.80
N THR A 669 55.17 -15.46 -20.81
CA THR A 669 55.25 -16.91 -21.07
C THR A 669 53.93 -17.41 -21.61
N MET A 670 53.95 -18.13 -22.78
CA MET A 670 52.75 -18.70 -23.38
C MET A 670 52.62 -20.16 -22.99
N LEU A 671 51.41 -20.55 -22.58
CA LEU A 671 50.99 -21.91 -22.24
C LEU A 671 49.88 -22.36 -23.19
N ALA A 672 50.14 -23.34 -24.05
CA ALA A 672 49.12 -23.89 -24.95
C ALA A 672 48.32 -25.00 -24.26
N GLU A 673 46.97 -24.91 -24.34
CA GLU A 673 46.07 -25.85 -23.74
C GLU A 673 45.51 -26.90 -24.75
N GLY A 674 45.02 -28.03 -24.21
CA GLY A 674 44.34 -29.05 -25.00
C GLY A 674 45.20 -29.72 -26.05
N VAL A 675 46.52 -29.88 -25.77
CA VAL A 675 47.43 -30.61 -26.68
C VAL A 675 47.17 -32.11 -26.58
N GLU A 676 46.62 -32.69 -27.67
CA GLU A 676 46.24 -34.08 -27.69
C GLU A 676 47.05 -34.92 -28.66
N THR A 677 47.67 -34.29 -29.67
CA THR A 677 48.39 -34.99 -30.77
C THR A 677 49.84 -34.56 -30.90
N SER A 678 50.69 -35.45 -31.41
CA SER A 678 52.12 -35.15 -31.72
C SER A 678 52.30 -34.08 -32.79
N ASP A 679 51.32 -33.91 -33.70
CA ASP A 679 51.37 -32.85 -34.70
C ASP A 679 51.14 -31.46 -34.11
N GLN A 680 50.17 -31.35 -33.16
CA GLN A 680 49.93 -30.12 -32.36
C GLN A 680 51.20 -29.77 -31.57
N PHE A 681 51.80 -30.72 -30.86
CA PHE A 681 53.04 -30.54 -30.12
C PHE A 681 54.15 -30.02 -31.04
N SER A 682 54.43 -30.70 -32.16
CA SER A 682 55.47 -30.32 -33.11
C SER A 682 55.26 -28.93 -33.71
N ARG A 683 54.03 -28.52 -33.91
CA ARG A 683 53.67 -27.18 -34.38
C ARG A 683 53.98 -26.11 -33.31
N LEU A 684 53.55 -26.31 -32.06
CA LEU A 684 53.77 -25.40 -30.98
C LEU A 684 55.29 -25.17 -30.72
N VAL A 685 56.08 -26.25 -30.79
CA VAL A 685 57.55 -26.14 -30.72
C VAL A 685 58.10 -25.27 -31.85
N ARG A 686 57.64 -25.46 -33.10
CA ARG A 686 58.08 -24.60 -34.22
C ARG A 686 57.68 -23.15 -34.10
N LEU A 687 56.54 -22.87 -33.48
CA LEU A 687 56.06 -21.51 -33.21
C LEU A 687 56.76 -20.83 -32.03
N GLY A 688 57.60 -21.58 -31.28
CA GLY A 688 58.33 -21.06 -30.13
C GLY A 688 57.48 -20.96 -28.87
N CYS A 689 56.35 -21.66 -28.77
CA CYS A 689 55.61 -21.73 -27.52
C CYS A 689 56.45 -22.42 -26.46
N SER A 690 56.43 -21.88 -25.24
CA SER A 690 57.29 -22.36 -24.17
C SER A 690 56.71 -23.51 -23.36
N LEU A 691 55.40 -23.44 -23.07
CA LEU A 691 54.71 -24.37 -22.20
C LEU A 691 53.48 -24.97 -22.89
N ALA A 692 53.14 -26.19 -22.48
CA ALA A 692 51.92 -26.85 -22.94
C ALA A 692 51.33 -27.74 -21.86
N GLN A 693 50.03 -27.94 -21.95
CA GLN A 693 49.27 -28.95 -21.21
C GLN A 693 48.21 -29.65 -22.10
N GLY A 694 47.84 -30.86 -21.77
CA GLY A 694 46.84 -31.60 -22.50
C GLY A 694 46.99 -33.10 -22.33
N TYR A 695 46.05 -33.84 -22.94
CA TYR A 695 45.94 -35.30 -22.80
C TYR A 695 47.10 -36.06 -23.48
N LEU A 696 47.82 -35.42 -24.39
CA LEU A 696 49.05 -35.97 -24.93
C LEU A 696 50.04 -36.27 -23.81
N PHE A 697 50.14 -35.42 -22.78
CA PHE A 697 51.04 -35.54 -21.65
C PHE A 697 50.42 -36.36 -20.53
N SER A 698 49.32 -35.86 -19.96
CA SER A 698 48.52 -36.54 -18.93
C SER A 698 47.16 -35.87 -18.74
N PRO A 699 46.08 -36.60 -18.42
CA PRO A 699 44.94 -36.01 -17.80
C PRO A 699 45.30 -35.47 -16.41
N ALA A 700 44.37 -34.72 -15.79
CA ALA A 700 44.47 -34.34 -14.39
C ALA A 700 44.49 -35.60 -13.49
N VAL A 701 45.44 -35.67 -12.55
CA VAL A 701 45.70 -36.83 -11.69
C VAL A 701 45.66 -36.46 -10.21
N GLU A 702 45.53 -37.43 -9.33
CA GLU A 702 45.59 -37.22 -7.88
C GLU A 702 46.98 -36.75 -7.43
N LEU A 703 47.05 -36.11 -6.24
CA LEU A 703 48.28 -35.58 -5.65
C LEU A 703 49.42 -36.60 -5.60
N THR A 704 49.12 -37.85 -5.28
CA THR A 704 50.10 -38.97 -5.21
C THR A 704 50.79 -39.18 -6.56
N GLN A 705 50.01 -39.24 -7.64
CA GLN A 705 50.55 -39.41 -8.99
C GLN A 705 51.25 -38.17 -9.53
N ALA A 706 50.71 -36.98 -9.26
CA ALA A 706 51.38 -35.72 -9.58
C ALA A 706 52.75 -35.60 -8.90
N SER A 707 52.84 -36.01 -7.63
CA SER A 707 54.12 -36.06 -6.90
C SER A 707 55.12 -37.03 -7.51
N ALA A 708 54.70 -38.17 -8.06
CA ALA A 708 55.57 -39.11 -8.76
C ALA A 708 56.14 -38.48 -10.07
N PHE A 709 55.39 -37.59 -10.73
CA PHE A 709 55.92 -36.83 -11.89
C PHE A 709 57.04 -35.90 -11.51
N VAL A 710 56.99 -35.26 -10.36
CA VAL A 710 58.09 -34.41 -9.81
C VAL A 710 59.34 -35.23 -9.47
N ASP A 711 59.17 -36.45 -9.00
CA ASP A 711 60.29 -37.36 -8.67
C ASP A 711 61.03 -37.92 -9.93
N GLY A 712 60.61 -37.55 -11.13
CA GLY A 712 61.28 -37.94 -12.38
C GLY A 712 60.63 -39.11 -13.14
N ASN A 713 59.53 -39.63 -12.71
CA ASN A 713 58.82 -40.73 -13.37
C ASN A 713 57.95 -40.28 -14.58
N PHE A 714 57.97 -38.96 -14.92
CA PHE A 714 57.13 -38.40 -16.00
C PHE A 714 57.64 -38.83 -17.39
N ALA A 715 58.96 -38.77 -17.61
CA ALA A 715 59.59 -39.15 -18.91
C ALA A 715 59.37 -40.64 -19.28
N SER A 716 59.31 -41.53 -18.27
CA SER A 716 59.01 -42.95 -18.53
C SER A 716 57.55 -43.19 -18.92
N ASN A 717 56.62 -42.37 -18.44
CA ASN A 717 55.21 -42.44 -18.86
C ASN A 717 54.96 -41.85 -20.25
N LEU A 718 55.65 -40.78 -20.64
CA LEU A 718 55.62 -40.18 -21.97
C LEU A 718 56.16 -41.18 -23.02
N GLY A 719 57.27 -41.84 -22.74
CA GLY A 719 57.88 -42.82 -23.64
C GLY A 719 56.92 -44.01 -23.96
N ALA A 720 56.16 -44.46 -23.00
CA ALA A 720 55.16 -45.53 -23.18
C ALA A 720 53.96 -45.09 -24.05
N ARG A 721 53.56 -43.80 -23.94
CA ARG A 721 52.48 -43.23 -24.78
C ARG A 721 52.93 -42.82 -26.21
N TYR A 722 54.16 -42.31 -26.34
CA TYR A 722 54.74 -42.00 -27.65
C TYR A 722 54.97 -43.25 -28.56
N VAL A 723 55.15 -44.41 -27.96
CA VAL A 723 55.31 -45.68 -28.68
C VAL A 723 53.92 -46.30 -29.02
N ALA A 724 52.85 -45.82 -28.40
CA ALA A 724 51.49 -46.31 -28.62
C ALA A 724 50.65 -45.45 -29.61
N LEU A 725 51.17 -44.33 -30.07
CA LEU A 725 50.64 -43.45 -31.12
C LEU A 725 51.54 -43.53 -32.37
#